data_860816584d1e677c6700b2ac187b6180
#
_entry.id   860816584d1e677c6700b2ac187b6180
#
_cell.length_a   1.000
_cell.length_b   1.000
_cell.length_c   1.000
_cell.angle_alpha   90.00
_cell.angle_beta   90.00
_cell.angle_gamma   90.00
#
_symmetry.space_group_name_H-M   'P 1'
#
loop_
_entity.id
_entity.type
_entity.pdbx_description
1 polymer ?
#
loop_
_entity_poly.entity_id
_entity_poly.type
_entity_poly.pdbx_seq_one_letter_code
_entity_poly.pdbx_strand_id
1 'polypeptide(L)'
;MTLGNPTKSWHSKSTLTRVGIVLLILFAVPFAFTQKHAAAAQTIAPAAQVIQNLVLVGTSTIQATPLGSGVAQVPEIAADSFGDSSVKGAGVAQAPASPTSIRGHNLPIPSKEAARHSLAANAAVTANAAFPPPEPVVSSDSVVSFQSSGFRGFNGISHVDSRTANNGNQFSIEPPDQGLCAGNGYVMEAVNDAVRVFDTQGNPLTGVQDINSFFHFPAAIVRGTPNQFGPSLSDPKCYFDPQVRRWFVSELMVDSGTNAGATGRSFNLLAVSQTDHPTGAFTIFMYDVTDDGQNGTPNHAGCPCFGDQPLLGTDNFGVFQSTNEYGATSFNGAQIYAISKTQIAAAAASASAPLPVVVHIDASLQLLPFGGLSYSIQPATSPTGGGGVSEPESGVEYFLSALQFIDTFDNRIAVWAVTNTRSLSRNSPSLRLSFAVISSETYGQPNPAVQKAGEFPLGTSLSDTEEFLNTNDDRMNQVVFAGGVLYGGVNSLLKVGGAEQQGIAWFGVKPSFDDRLEGRVVRQGYVAVAGANVFFPSIGVNNTGNGVIAFSMSGTEYFPSAAYVEMVNGNSRPFVHIAAAGQDPEDGFSGYKQFAGATDGIARWGDYSAAVADGERIWFASEYIPKACPSVSSTTTPPCRTVNANWGTSVSAVHP
;
A
#
# COMPACT_ATOMS: atom_id res chain seq x y z
N MET A 1 -59.17 12.01 52.88
CA MET A 1 -60.35 12.15 52.01
C MET A 1 -60.24 11.03 51.01
N THR A 2 -60.84 9.95 51.30
CA THR A 2 -62.12 9.37 50.85
C THR A 2 -62.02 8.84 49.43
N LEU A 3 -61.97 7.55 49.31
CA LEU A 3 -62.96 6.53 48.92
C LEU A 3 -63.11 6.41 47.40
N GLY A 4 -63.22 5.28 46.75
CA GLY A 4 -63.67 3.97 47.12
C GLY A 4 -63.63 2.98 45.95
N ASN A 5 -63.52 1.75 46.30
CA ASN A 5 -63.87 0.55 45.52
C ASN A 5 -65.42 0.42 45.50
N PRO A 6 -66.09 -0.42 44.68
CA PRO A 6 -66.01 -1.88 44.75
C PRO A 6 -66.36 -2.70 43.46
N THR A 7 -65.83 -3.93 43.40
CA THR A 7 -66.42 -5.28 43.30
C THR A 7 -67.55 -5.64 42.35
N LYS A 8 -67.40 -6.79 41.66
CA LYS A 8 -68.21 -8.03 41.72
C LYS A 8 -67.71 -9.06 40.66
N SER A 9 -67.20 -10.12 41.04
CA SER A 9 -67.50 -11.55 41.16
C SER A 9 -68.67 -12.10 40.33
N TRP A 10 -68.44 -13.22 39.68
CA TRP A 10 -69.32 -14.40 39.64
C TRP A 10 -68.61 -15.67 39.23
N HIS A 11 -68.86 -16.73 40.00
CA HIS A 11 -68.37 -18.11 39.92
C HIS A 11 -69.15 -18.90 38.84
N SER A 12 -68.46 -19.94 38.27
CA SER A 12 -69.14 -21.20 38.01
C SER A 12 -68.14 -22.38 38.04
N LYS A 13 -68.51 -23.39 38.77
CA LYS A 13 -67.81 -24.70 38.97
C LYS A 13 -68.15 -25.66 37.83
N SER A 14 -67.26 -26.54 37.43
CA SER A 14 -67.53 -28.01 37.41
C SER A 14 -66.31 -28.80 36.92
N THR A 15 -65.86 -29.69 37.72
CA THR A 15 -65.77 -31.14 37.65
C THR A 15 -64.52 -31.77 37.03
N LEU A 16 -63.84 -32.54 37.88
CA LEU A 16 -62.66 -33.38 37.67
C LEU A 16 -62.88 -34.47 36.59
N THR A 17 -61.81 -34.74 35.84
CA THR A 17 -61.46 -36.11 35.45
C THR A 17 -59.94 -36.28 35.45
N ARG A 18 -59.42 -37.19 36.25
CA ARG A 18 -58.00 -37.58 36.31
C ARG A 18 -57.67 -38.50 35.14
N VAL A 19 -56.68 -38.14 34.34
CA VAL A 19 -55.93 -39.09 33.48
C VAL A 19 -54.46 -38.81 33.69
N GLY A 20 -53.74 -39.83 34.16
CA GLY A 20 -52.31 -39.76 34.37
C GLY A 20 -51.59 -39.78 33.03
N ILE A 21 -50.66 -38.85 32.86
CA ILE A 21 -49.71 -38.83 31.77
C ILE A 21 -48.31 -38.91 32.33
N VAL A 22 -47.60 -39.97 31.95
CA VAL A 22 -46.18 -40.21 32.20
C VAL A 22 -45.36 -39.11 31.56
N LEU A 23 -44.59 -38.41 32.35
CA LEU A 23 -43.67 -37.35 31.85
C LEU A 23 -42.40 -38.02 31.33
N LEU A 24 -42.29 -38.19 30.00
CA LEU A 24 -41.03 -38.47 29.36
C LEU A 24 -40.28 -37.17 29.20
N ILE A 25 -39.21 -36.99 29.99
CA ILE A 25 -38.26 -35.87 29.85
C ILE A 25 -37.33 -36.22 28.69
N LEU A 26 -37.63 -35.69 27.50
CA LEU A 26 -36.72 -35.64 26.37
C LEU A 26 -35.74 -34.46 26.58
N PHE A 27 -34.47 -34.79 26.91
CA PHE A 27 -33.38 -33.84 26.80
C PHE A 27 -33.22 -33.42 25.34
N ALA A 28 -33.74 -32.25 24.96
CA ALA A 28 -33.40 -31.60 23.72
C ALA A 28 -32.01 -31.00 23.87
N VAL A 29 -31.00 -31.68 23.33
CA VAL A 29 -29.69 -31.09 23.07
C VAL A 29 -29.90 -30.06 21.93
N PRO A 30 -29.57 -28.78 22.15
CA PRO A 30 -29.62 -27.84 21.02
C PRO A 30 -28.47 -28.20 20.07
N PHE A 31 -28.79 -28.82 18.96
CA PHE A 31 -27.91 -28.82 17.80
C PHE A 31 -27.82 -27.37 17.31
N ALA A 32 -26.74 -26.72 17.67
CA ALA A 32 -26.35 -25.47 17.05
C ALA A 32 -26.03 -25.79 15.56
N PHE A 33 -26.98 -25.55 14.69
CA PHE A 33 -26.70 -25.42 13.26
C PHE A 33 -25.83 -24.17 13.12
N THR A 34 -24.52 -24.36 13.04
CA THR A 34 -23.64 -23.37 12.44
C THR A 34 -24.08 -23.23 10.98
N GLN A 35 -24.90 -22.23 10.69
CA GLN A 35 -25.11 -21.78 9.34
C GLN A 35 -23.74 -21.34 8.82
N LYS A 36 -23.15 -22.14 7.96
CA LYS A 36 -22.07 -21.70 7.08
C LYS A 36 -22.66 -20.62 6.19
N HIS A 37 -22.44 -19.37 6.53
CA HIS A 37 -22.66 -18.29 5.58
C HIS A 37 -21.60 -18.43 4.48
N ALA A 38 -21.94 -19.15 3.43
CA ALA A 38 -21.19 -19.10 2.19
C ALA A 38 -21.44 -17.70 1.61
N ALA A 39 -20.40 -16.88 1.57
CA ALA A 39 -20.43 -15.63 0.83
C ALA A 39 -20.84 -15.95 -0.61
N ALA A 40 -21.88 -15.30 -1.11
CA ALA A 40 -22.32 -15.48 -2.48
C ALA A 40 -21.27 -14.85 -3.39
N ALA A 41 -20.51 -15.68 -4.11
CA ALA A 41 -19.63 -15.21 -5.15
C ALA A 41 -20.48 -14.60 -6.28
N GLN A 42 -20.21 -13.36 -6.63
CA GLN A 42 -20.78 -12.76 -7.83
C GLN A 42 -19.80 -13.01 -8.99
N THR A 43 -20.25 -13.80 -9.96
CA THR A 43 -19.57 -13.87 -11.26
C THR A 43 -20.14 -12.73 -12.10
N ILE A 44 -19.27 -11.79 -12.42
CA ILE A 44 -19.66 -10.63 -13.21
C ILE A 44 -19.57 -11.01 -14.67
N ALA A 45 -20.58 -10.61 -15.46
CA ALA A 45 -20.48 -10.70 -16.90
C ALA A 45 -19.17 -10.05 -17.35
N PRO A 46 -18.42 -10.61 -18.31
CA PRO A 46 -17.17 -10.02 -18.75
C PRO A 46 -17.45 -8.58 -19.18
N ALA A 47 -16.97 -7.62 -18.41
CA ALA A 47 -16.88 -6.24 -18.86
C ALA A 47 -16.11 -6.27 -20.19
N ALA A 48 -16.46 -5.41 -21.12
CA ALA A 48 -15.74 -5.31 -22.38
C ALA A 48 -14.29 -4.99 -22.04
N GLN A 49 -13.38 -5.92 -22.28
CA GLN A 49 -11.96 -5.71 -22.02
C GLN A 49 -11.44 -4.73 -23.04
N VAL A 50 -10.82 -3.66 -22.58
CA VAL A 50 -10.11 -2.72 -23.41
C VAL A 50 -8.67 -3.19 -23.54
N ILE A 51 -8.17 -3.21 -24.77
CA ILE A 51 -6.82 -3.65 -25.10
C ILE A 51 -6.05 -2.44 -25.63
N GLN A 52 -4.96 -2.12 -24.95
CA GLN A 52 -4.09 -1.00 -25.27
C GLN A 52 -2.72 -1.51 -25.73
N ASN A 53 -2.07 -0.78 -26.61
CA ASN A 53 -0.70 -1.06 -26.99
C ASN A 53 0.26 -0.54 -25.93
N LEU A 54 1.19 -1.40 -25.51
CA LEU A 54 2.32 -0.99 -24.68
C LEU A 54 3.29 -0.11 -25.49
N VAL A 55 3.83 0.92 -24.87
CA VAL A 55 4.79 1.84 -25.51
C VAL A 55 6.19 1.56 -24.99
N LEU A 56 7.16 1.41 -25.88
CA LEU A 56 8.57 1.36 -25.53
C LEU A 56 9.11 2.78 -25.38
N VAL A 57 9.61 3.13 -24.19
CA VAL A 57 10.21 4.43 -23.89
C VAL A 57 11.69 4.47 -24.26
N GLY A 58 12.46 3.48 -23.78
CA GLY A 58 13.89 3.43 -23.98
C GLY A 58 14.57 2.33 -23.19
N THR A 59 15.88 2.47 -23.03
CA THR A 59 16.71 1.57 -22.22
C THR A 59 17.52 2.38 -21.23
N SER A 60 17.61 1.91 -19.99
CA SER A 60 18.34 2.57 -18.91
C SER A 60 19.19 1.57 -18.13
N THR A 61 20.19 2.07 -17.40
CA THR A 61 20.98 1.32 -16.43
C THR A 61 21.05 2.12 -15.15
N ILE A 62 21.02 1.46 -14.00
CA ILE A 62 21.19 2.13 -12.71
C ILE A 62 22.65 2.56 -12.57
N GLN A 63 22.90 3.83 -12.77
CA GLN A 63 24.24 4.45 -12.65
C GLN A 63 24.21 5.47 -11.50
N ALA A 64 25.36 5.70 -10.89
CA ALA A 64 25.49 6.83 -9.97
C ALA A 64 25.32 8.12 -10.78
N THR A 65 24.25 8.83 -10.59
CA THR A 65 24.15 10.21 -11.06
C THR A 65 25.04 11.12 -10.21
N PRO A 66 25.66 12.16 -10.76
CA PRO A 66 26.49 13.05 -9.97
C PRO A 66 25.68 13.67 -8.83
N LEU A 67 26.22 13.64 -7.61
CA LEU A 67 25.63 14.31 -6.47
C LEU A 67 25.90 15.81 -6.55
N GLY A 68 24.86 16.61 -6.34
CA GLY A 68 24.98 18.08 -6.31
C GLY A 68 25.61 18.55 -5.00
N SER A 69 26.92 18.75 -4.98
CA SER A 69 27.69 19.04 -3.76
C SER A 69 27.26 20.29 -2.97
N GLY A 70 26.46 21.17 -3.54
CA GLY A 70 25.92 22.36 -2.88
C GLY A 70 24.44 22.29 -2.52
N VAL A 71 23.71 21.34 -3.07
CA VAL A 71 22.23 21.32 -3.01
C VAL A 71 21.72 20.90 -1.64
N ALA A 72 22.44 20.03 -0.93
CA ALA A 72 22.10 19.63 0.43
C ALA A 72 22.14 20.80 1.44
N GLN A 73 22.74 21.93 1.07
CA GLN A 73 22.78 23.15 1.88
C GLN A 73 21.70 24.17 1.48
N VAL A 74 20.93 23.91 0.43
CA VAL A 74 19.84 24.79 0.00
C VAL A 74 18.60 24.44 0.80
N PRO A 75 18.01 25.39 1.55
CA PRO A 75 16.78 25.14 2.30
C PRO A 75 15.66 24.62 1.39
N GLU A 76 14.84 23.77 1.93
CA GLU A 76 13.61 23.34 1.30
C GLU A 76 12.68 24.55 1.12
N ILE A 77 12.05 24.65 -0.03
CA ILE A 77 11.03 25.66 -0.30
C ILE A 77 9.80 24.97 -0.90
N ALA A 78 8.66 25.58 -0.70
CA ALA A 78 7.39 25.02 -1.18
C ALA A 78 7.35 24.66 -2.68
N ALA A 79 8.14 25.36 -3.50
CA ALA A 79 8.23 25.10 -4.94
C ALA A 79 9.13 23.90 -5.29
N ASP A 80 9.97 23.46 -4.37
CA ASP A 80 10.90 22.33 -4.55
C ASP A 80 10.36 21.05 -3.88
N SER A 81 9.43 21.22 -2.93
CA SER A 81 8.92 20.14 -2.11
C SER A 81 7.71 19.50 -2.78
N PHE A 82 7.78 18.21 -2.94
CA PHE A 82 6.71 17.37 -3.39
C PHE A 82 6.26 16.50 -2.21
N GLY A 83 5.36 16.96 -1.50
CA GLY A 83 4.62 16.24 -0.51
C GLY A 83 3.25 16.82 -0.62
N ASP A 84 2.27 16.25 -0.22
CA ASP A 84 0.89 16.62 -0.38
C ASP A 84 0.62 17.94 -1.16
N SER A 85 -0.26 17.88 -2.10
CA SER A 85 -0.72 18.91 -3.04
C SER A 85 -1.37 20.16 -2.43
N SER A 86 -1.43 20.25 -1.12
CA SER A 86 -1.90 21.47 -0.46
C SER A 86 -0.88 22.60 -0.47
N VAL A 87 0.34 22.39 -1.01
CA VAL A 87 1.34 23.45 -1.14
C VAL A 87 0.86 24.50 -2.14
N LYS A 88 0.06 25.42 -1.65
CA LYS A 88 -0.22 26.69 -2.29
C LYS A 88 0.95 27.63 -2.02
N GLY A 89 2.08 27.37 -2.67
CA GLY A 89 3.21 28.29 -2.62
C GLY A 89 2.78 29.66 -3.13
N ALA A 90 2.88 30.65 -2.29
CA ALA A 90 2.79 32.03 -2.71
C ALA A 90 3.96 32.30 -3.66
N GLY A 91 3.70 32.41 -4.96
CA GLY A 91 4.67 32.88 -5.95
C GLY A 91 5.04 31.93 -7.09
N VAL A 92 4.50 30.74 -7.15
CA VAL A 92 4.57 29.93 -8.37
C VAL A 92 3.59 30.56 -9.37
N ALA A 93 4.08 31.07 -10.50
CA ALA A 93 3.22 31.38 -11.62
C ALA A 93 2.37 30.13 -11.86
N GLN A 94 1.06 30.25 -11.68
CA GLN A 94 0.13 29.17 -11.94
C GLN A 94 0.46 28.61 -13.30
N ALA A 95 1.00 27.39 -13.35
CA ALA A 95 0.84 26.59 -14.54
C ALA A 95 -0.65 26.62 -14.87
N PRO A 96 -1.05 26.79 -16.15
CA PRO A 96 -2.45 26.81 -16.53
C PRO A 96 -3.09 25.63 -15.82
N ALA A 97 -4.19 25.87 -15.15
CA ALA A 97 -4.86 24.88 -14.31
C ALA A 97 -5.08 23.59 -15.10
N SER A 98 -4.06 22.74 -15.12
CA SER A 98 -4.24 21.33 -15.36
C SER A 98 -5.06 20.84 -14.18
N PRO A 99 -6.12 20.06 -14.39
CA PRO A 99 -6.97 19.58 -13.32
C PRO A 99 -6.22 18.65 -12.32
N THR A 100 -4.96 18.49 -12.50
CA THR A 100 -4.08 17.62 -11.75
C THR A 100 -2.88 18.41 -11.26
N SER A 101 -3.05 19.18 -10.19
CA SER A 101 -1.97 19.21 -9.23
C SER A 101 -1.82 17.77 -8.78
N ILE A 102 -0.70 17.14 -9.04
CA ILE A 102 -0.39 15.84 -8.47
C ILE A 102 -0.37 16.06 -6.97
N ARG A 103 -1.44 15.64 -6.39
CA ARG A 103 -1.56 15.58 -4.98
C ARG A 103 -0.94 14.25 -4.62
N GLY A 104 0.27 14.25 -4.10
CA GLY A 104 0.75 13.11 -3.38
C GLY A 104 -0.38 12.65 -2.47
N HIS A 105 -0.70 11.44 -2.48
CA HIS A 105 -1.50 10.56 -1.65
C HIS A 105 -2.60 11.08 -0.69
N ASN A 106 -2.76 12.38 -0.50
CA ASN A 106 -3.92 13.00 0.15
C ASN A 106 -4.96 13.48 -0.88
N LEU A 107 -5.16 12.71 -1.94
CA LEU A 107 -6.36 12.92 -2.72
C LEU A 107 -7.56 12.73 -1.80
N PRO A 108 -8.55 13.61 -1.89
CA PRO A 108 -9.68 13.50 -0.99
C PRO A 108 -10.24 12.09 -1.15
N ILE A 109 -10.07 11.28 -0.11
CA ILE A 109 -10.98 10.17 0.16
C ILE A 109 -12.35 10.70 -0.21
N PRO A 110 -13.13 10.02 -1.06
CA PRO A 110 -14.43 10.49 -1.51
C PRO A 110 -15.15 11.06 -0.31
N SER A 111 -15.62 12.30 -0.39
CA SER A 111 -16.04 13.05 0.79
C SER A 111 -16.85 12.10 1.67
N LYS A 112 -16.62 12.09 2.96
CA LYS A 112 -17.38 11.28 3.94
C LYS A 112 -18.87 11.29 3.64
N GLU A 113 -19.33 12.31 2.99
CA GLU A 113 -20.69 12.55 2.57
C GLU A 113 -21.13 11.74 1.33
N ALA A 114 -20.27 11.61 0.32
CA ALA A 114 -20.55 10.77 -0.86
C ALA A 114 -20.53 9.28 -0.49
N ALA A 115 -19.60 8.88 0.38
CA ALA A 115 -19.56 7.50 0.89
C ALA A 115 -20.74 7.20 1.83
N ARG A 116 -21.18 8.16 2.66
CA ARG A 116 -22.40 8.03 3.51
C ARG A 116 -23.67 7.91 2.70
N HIS A 117 -23.81 8.60 1.59
CA HIS A 117 -24.97 8.48 0.71
C HIS A 117 -25.05 7.11 0.03
N SER A 118 -23.93 6.51 -0.34
CA SER A 118 -23.90 5.14 -0.88
C SER A 118 -24.21 4.09 0.18
N LEU A 119 -23.78 4.28 1.41
CA LEU A 119 -24.06 3.38 2.54
C LEU A 119 -25.53 3.44 2.99
N ALA A 120 -26.13 4.64 3.03
CA ALA A 120 -27.51 4.82 3.45
C ALA A 120 -28.53 4.15 2.48
N ALA A 121 -28.23 4.12 1.18
CA ALA A 121 -29.10 3.49 0.18
C ALA A 121 -29.12 1.96 0.27
N ASN A 122 -28.09 1.32 0.84
CA ASN A 122 -27.94 -0.14 0.92
C ASN A 122 -28.13 -0.73 2.32
N ALA A 123 -28.34 0.09 3.34
CA ALA A 123 -28.58 -0.37 4.71
C ALA A 123 -29.84 -1.27 4.85
N ALA A 124 -30.69 -1.30 3.84
CA ALA A 124 -31.91 -2.11 3.85
C ALA A 124 -31.68 -3.62 3.57
N VAL A 125 -30.51 -4.02 3.10
CA VAL A 125 -30.27 -5.41 2.63
C VAL A 125 -29.60 -6.31 3.68
N THR A 126 -29.07 -5.78 4.79
CA THR A 126 -28.35 -6.54 5.82
C THR A 126 -28.93 -6.42 7.22
N ALA A 127 -30.23 -6.57 7.36
CA ALA A 127 -30.97 -6.32 8.61
C ALA A 127 -30.67 -7.26 9.80
N ASN A 128 -29.66 -8.15 9.74
CA ASN A 128 -29.39 -9.13 10.80
C ASN A 128 -27.95 -9.21 11.34
N ALA A 129 -27.03 -8.37 10.90
CA ALA A 129 -25.71 -8.25 11.53
C ALA A 129 -25.55 -6.82 12.09
N ALA A 130 -25.06 -6.70 13.33
CA ALA A 130 -24.67 -5.41 13.88
C ALA A 130 -23.55 -4.84 13.01
N PHE A 131 -23.85 -3.80 12.24
CA PHE A 131 -22.88 -3.10 11.41
C PHE A 131 -23.05 -1.59 11.65
N PRO A 132 -21.98 -0.84 11.88
CA PRO A 132 -20.58 -1.29 11.93
C PRO A 132 -20.30 -2.19 13.15
N PRO A 133 -19.36 -3.15 13.07
CA PRO A 133 -18.93 -3.92 14.20
C PRO A 133 -18.26 -3.01 15.24
N PRO A 134 -18.18 -3.42 16.52
CA PRO A 134 -17.52 -2.65 17.55
C PRO A 134 -16.00 -2.57 17.28
N GLU A 135 -15.38 -1.52 17.82
CA GLU A 135 -13.92 -1.35 17.82
C GLU A 135 -13.22 -2.61 18.36
N PRO A 136 -12.15 -3.08 17.69
CA PRO A 136 -11.44 -4.27 18.14
C PRO A 136 -10.68 -4.02 19.43
N VAL A 137 -10.87 -4.89 20.41
CA VAL A 137 -10.19 -4.87 21.71
C VAL A 137 -9.11 -5.92 21.72
N VAL A 138 -7.84 -5.50 21.89
CA VAL A 138 -6.69 -6.38 22.02
C VAL A 138 -6.40 -6.61 23.49
N SER A 139 -6.57 -7.84 23.95
CA SER A 139 -6.36 -8.23 25.36
C SER A 139 -4.89 -8.47 25.71
N SER A 140 -4.05 -8.76 24.72
CA SER A 140 -2.62 -8.95 24.88
C SER A 140 -1.88 -8.15 23.81
N ASP A 141 -0.97 -7.33 24.23
CA ASP A 141 -0.05 -6.58 23.40
C ASP A 141 1.23 -7.37 23.13
N SER A 142 1.94 -6.98 22.09
CA SER A 142 3.27 -7.51 21.80
C SER A 142 4.31 -6.88 22.75
N VAL A 143 5.31 -7.65 23.11
CA VAL A 143 6.44 -7.18 23.93
C VAL A 143 7.55 -6.72 23.01
N VAL A 144 8.02 -5.48 23.21
CA VAL A 144 9.18 -4.96 22.45
C VAL A 144 10.45 -5.67 22.91
N SER A 145 11.22 -6.17 21.95
CA SER A 145 12.41 -6.98 22.18
C SER A 145 13.57 -6.46 21.32
N PHE A 146 14.75 -6.98 21.56
CA PHE A 146 15.89 -6.77 20.67
C PHE A 146 15.72 -7.57 19.37
N GLN A 147 16.58 -7.27 18.39
CA GLN A 147 16.58 -7.96 17.10
C GLN A 147 16.70 -9.48 17.28
N SER A 148 16.05 -10.22 16.41
CA SER A 148 16.09 -11.68 16.43
C SER A 148 17.46 -12.24 16.02
N SER A 149 17.68 -13.51 16.33
CA SER A 149 18.91 -14.20 15.91
C SER A 149 18.99 -14.27 14.37
N GLY A 150 20.16 -13.94 13.82
CA GLY A 150 20.35 -13.93 12.37
C GLY A 150 19.86 -12.66 11.66
N PHE A 151 19.41 -11.68 12.41
CA PHE A 151 19.06 -10.35 11.87
C PHE A 151 20.28 -9.70 11.18
N ARG A 152 20.00 -9.06 10.06
CA ARG A 152 20.88 -8.13 9.36
C ARG A 152 20.11 -6.89 8.98
N GLY A 153 20.71 -5.72 9.12
CA GLY A 153 20.11 -4.46 8.69
C GLY A 153 21.18 -3.49 8.23
N PHE A 154 20.82 -2.64 7.29
CA PHE A 154 21.67 -1.55 6.80
C PHE A 154 20.77 -0.38 6.37
N ASN A 155 21.35 0.80 6.28
CA ASN A 155 20.63 1.97 5.79
C ASN A 155 20.44 1.86 4.28
N GLY A 156 19.22 2.04 3.84
CA GLY A 156 18.87 2.17 2.43
C GLY A 156 19.09 3.60 1.93
N ILE A 157 18.15 4.09 1.10
CA ILE A 157 18.17 5.45 0.56
C ILE A 157 17.68 6.42 1.64
N SER A 158 18.31 7.59 1.74
CA SER A 158 17.88 8.68 2.61
C SER A 158 17.35 9.86 1.79
N HIS A 159 16.62 10.77 2.45
CA HIS A 159 16.18 12.02 1.82
C HIS A 159 17.31 12.77 1.16
N VAL A 160 18.47 12.89 1.84
CA VAL A 160 19.64 13.60 1.28
C VAL A 160 20.19 12.91 0.04
N ASP A 161 20.18 11.57 0.01
CA ASP A 161 20.61 10.80 -1.17
C ASP A 161 19.73 11.10 -2.37
N SER A 162 18.42 11.07 -2.19
CA SER A 162 17.46 11.32 -3.28
C SER A 162 17.47 12.80 -3.70
N ARG A 163 17.42 13.71 -2.73
CA ARG A 163 17.39 15.16 -2.94
C ARG A 163 18.63 15.69 -3.69
N THR A 164 19.79 15.05 -3.51
CA THR A 164 21.05 15.43 -4.15
C THR A 164 21.36 14.66 -5.42
N ALA A 165 20.60 13.63 -5.74
CA ALA A 165 20.73 12.88 -7.00
C ALA A 165 20.56 13.83 -8.22
N ASN A 166 21.16 13.46 -9.34
CA ASN A 166 21.11 14.22 -10.59
C ASN A 166 21.50 15.72 -10.44
N ASN A 167 22.59 15.99 -9.71
CA ASN A 167 23.02 17.33 -9.35
C ASN A 167 21.96 18.15 -8.58
N GLY A 168 21.09 17.50 -7.84
CA GLY A 168 20.00 18.11 -7.13
C GLY A 168 18.81 18.51 -7.99
N ASN A 169 18.71 17.98 -9.20
CA ASN A 169 17.58 18.17 -10.09
C ASN A 169 16.47 17.14 -9.83
N GLN A 170 16.20 16.89 -8.55
CA GLN A 170 15.15 16.04 -8.07
C GLN A 170 14.28 16.79 -7.06
N PHE A 171 13.03 16.39 -6.92
CA PHE A 171 12.15 16.93 -5.91
C PHE A 171 12.64 16.58 -4.49
N SER A 172 12.16 17.32 -3.51
CA SER A 172 12.13 16.89 -2.13
C SER A 172 10.81 16.21 -1.88
N ILE A 173 10.81 14.93 -1.53
CA ILE A 173 9.61 14.12 -1.37
C ILE A 173 9.53 13.57 0.06
N GLU A 174 8.35 13.64 0.63
CA GLU A 174 7.89 12.95 1.81
C GLU A 174 6.52 12.34 1.51
N PRO A 175 6.36 11.08 1.85
CA PRO A 175 7.30 10.08 2.37
C PRO A 175 8.15 9.40 1.29
N PRO A 176 9.10 8.48 1.64
CA PRO A 176 9.89 7.73 0.65
C PRO A 176 9.11 6.67 -0.13
N ASP A 177 8.11 6.02 0.45
CA ASP A 177 7.34 4.89 -0.13
C ASP A 177 8.22 3.79 -0.73
N GLN A 178 8.52 2.75 0.04
CA GLN A 178 9.54 1.78 -0.34
C GLN A 178 9.02 0.69 -1.29
N GLY A 179 9.64 0.57 -2.46
CA GLY A 179 9.66 -0.64 -3.26
C GLY A 179 10.93 -1.44 -2.97
N LEU A 180 10.78 -2.70 -2.57
CA LEU A 180 11.92 -3.58 -2.28
C LEU A 180 11.76 -4.89 -3.04
N CYS A 181 12.82 -5.32 -3.69
CA CYS A 181 12.91 -6.65 -4.26
C CYS A 181 14.26 -7.31 -3.98
N ALA A 182 14.22 -8.62 -3.80
CA ALA A 182 15.41 -9.44 -3.56
C ALA A 182 15.34 -10.73 -4.35
N GLY A 183 16.48 -11.21 -4.79
CA GLY A 183 16.63 -12.46 -5.52
C GLY A 183 17.96 -12.53 -6.24
N ASN A 184 18.34 -13.72 -6.66
CA ASN A 184 19.56 -13.97 -7.42
C ASN A 184 20.83 -13.34 -6.81
N GLY A 185 20.88 -13.16 -5.48
CA GLY A 185 22.04 -12.59 -4.78
C GLY A 185 22.08 -11.06 -4.70
N TYR A 186 21.02 -10.38 -5.08
CA TYR A 186 20.89 -8.92 -5.08
C TYR A 186 19.68 -8.46 -4.26
N VAL A 187 19.76 -7.20 -3.81
CA VAL A 187 18.67 -6.45 -3.21
C VAL A 187 18.57 -5.12 -3.94
N MET A 188 17.40 -4.76 -4.38
CA MET A 188 17.14 -3.47 -5.02
C MET A 188 16.06 -2.74 -4.26
N GLU A 189 16.32 -1.49 -3.95
CA GLU A 189 15.40 -0.56 -3.33
C GLU A 189 15.07 0.57 -4.31
N ALA A 190 13.81 0.89 -4.41
CA ALA A 190 13.31 2.08 -5.05
C ALA A 190 12.50 2.89 -4.02
N VAL A 191 12.63 4.19 -4.05
CA VAL A 191 11.80 5.15 -3.31
C VAL A 191 11.19 6.11 -4.32
N ASN A 192 10.22 6.91 -3.92
CA ASN A 192 9.47 7.81 -4.81
C ASN A 192 10.30 8.54 -5.87
N ASP A 193 11.54 8.84 -5.57
CA ASP A 193 12.37 9.69 -6.43
C ASP A 193 13.79 9.15 -6.67
N ALA A 194 14.11 7.93 -6.18
CA ALA A 194 15.43 7.35 -6.36
C ALA A 194 15.45 5.82 -6.34
N VAL A 195 16.48 5.22 -6.91
CA VAL A 195 16.71 3.77 -6.93
C VAL A 195 18.17 3.42 -6.66
N ARG A 196 18.41 2.28 -5.99
CA ARG A 196 19.75 1.75 -5.66
C ARG A 196 19.77 0.23 -5.60
N VAL A 197 20.91 -0.37 -5.94
CA VAL A 197 21.14 -1.82 -5.83
C VAL A 197 22.23 -2.11 -4.80
N PHE A 198 22.02 -3.16 -4.01
CA PHE A 198 22.93 -3.67 -3.00
C PHE A 198 23.22 -5.16 -3.22
N ASP A 199 24.31 -5.64 -2.67
CA ASP A 199 24.48 -7.07 -2.46
C ASP A 199 23.69 -7.55 -1.21
N THR A 200 23.69 -8.86 -0.97
CA THR A 200 23.00 -9.43 0.20
C THR A 200 23.73 -9.17 1.54
N GLN A 201 24.85 -8.50 1.53
CA GLN A 201 25.57 -8.02 2.70
C GLN A 201 25.24 -6.55 3.02
N GLY A 202 24.52 -5.86 2.13
CA GLY A 202 24.19 -4.44 2.25
C GLY A 202 25.25 -3.51 1.65
N ASN A 203 26.24 -4.04 0.94
CA ASN A 203 27.17 -3.20 0.23
C ASN A 203 26.50 -2.64 -1.03
N PRO A 204 26.56 -1.32 -1.27
CA PRO A 204 26.01 -0.74 -2.48
C PRO A 204 26.79 -1.18 -3.72
N LEU A 205 26.09 -1.68 -4.73
CA LEU A 205 26.64 -2.07 -6.02
C LEU A 205 26.49 -0.95 -7.06
N THR A 206 25.59 -0.01 -6.81
CA THR A 206 25.40 1.20 -7.62
C THR A 206 25.41 2.44 -6.71
N GLY A 207 25.51 3.62 -7.32
CA GLY A 207 25.12 4.86 -6.65
C GLY A 207 23.62 4.98 -6.51
N VAL A 208 23.16 6.07 -5.90
CA VAL A 208 21.77 6.49 -5.95
C VAL A 208 21.51 7.15 -7.31
N GLN A 209 20.48 6.71 -8.00
CA GLN A 209 20.03 7.31 -9.24
C GLN A 209 18.64 7.89 -9.06
N ASP A 210 18.41 9.10 -9.55
CA ASP A 210 17.10 9.70 -9.61
C ASP A 210 16.15 8.90 -10.49
N ILE A 211 14.89 8.80 -10.07
CA ILE A 211 13.91 7.92 -10.71
C ILE A 211 13.55 8.39 -12.13
N ASN A 212 13.49 9.71 -12.36
CA ASN A 212 13.20 10.25 -13.69
C ASN A 212 14.24 9.81 -14.72
N SER A 213 15.53 9.94 -14.43
CA SER A 213 16.60 9.48 -15.33
C SER A 213 16.60 7.97 -15.49
N PHE A 214 16.28 7.20 -14.41
CA PHE A 214 16.14 5.77 -14.50
C PHE A 214 15.02 5.35 -15.45
N PHE A 215 13.88 6.02 -15.42
CA PHE A 215 12.79 5.79 -16.36
C PHE A 215 12.93 6.50 -17.71
N HIS A 216 14.09 7.12 -17.95
CA HIS A 216 14.43 7.78 -19.22
C HIS A 216 13.59 9.02 -19.52
N PHE A 217 13.20 9.76 -18.47
CA PHE A 217 12.48 11.02 -18.56
C PHE A 217 13.36 12.22 -18.17
N PRO A 218 12.96 13.44 -18.58
CA PRO A 218 13.62 14.67 -18.09
C PRO A 218 13.59 14.75 -16.55
N ALA A 219 14.55 15.48 -15.98
CA ALA A 219 14.62 15.72 -14.55
C ALA A 219 13.29 16.27 -14.03
N ALA A 220 12.88 15.80 -12.84
CA ALA A 220 11.63 16.24 -12.20
C ALA A 220 11.61 17.76 -11.99
N ILE A 221 12.76 18.34 -11.62
CA ILE A 221 12.95 19.78 -11.52
C ILE A 221 14.36 20.15 -11.99
N VAL A 222 14.49 21.25 -12.74
CA VAL A 222 15.74 21.94 -12.97
C VAL A 222 15.66 23.27 -12.23
N ARG A 223 16.42 23.37 -11.14
CA ARG A 223 16.41 24.57 -10.29
C ARG A 223 17.04 25.74 -10.99
N GLY A 224 16.36 26.88 -10.94
CA GLY A 224 16.78 28.11 -11.61
C GLY A 224 15.82 29.26 -11.26
N THR A 225 15.84 30.31 -12.07
CA THR A 225 14.92 31.44 -11.91
C THR A 225 14.30 31.77 -13.28
N PRO A 226 13.08 31.28 -13.58
CA PRO A 226 12.22 30.38 -12.79
C PRO A 226 12.70 28.91 -12.81
N ASN A 227 12.22 28.09 -11.85
CA ASN A 227 12.37 26.64 -11.90
C ASN A 227 11.66 26.08 -13.14
N GLN A 228 12.21 25.00 -13.70
CA GLN A 228 11.58 24.24 -14.77
C GLN A 228 11.20 22.86 -14.24
N PHE A 229 9.98 22.43 -14.52
CA PHE A 229 9.45 21.16 -14.04
C PHE A 229 9.31 20.16 -15.19
N GLY A 230 9.74 18.93 -14.94
CA GLY A 230 9.51 17.78 -15.80
C GLY A 230 8.31 16.94 -15.33
N PRO A 231 8.16 15.71 -15.85
CA PRO A 231 7.15 14.79 -15.36
C PRO A 231 7.38 14.43 -13.89
N SER A 232 6.29 14.23 -13.16
CA SER A 232 6.36 13.75 -11.78
C SER A 232 6.19 12.24 -11.76
N LEU A 233 7.08 11.58 -11.04
CA LEU A 233 7.07 10.14 -10.82
C LEU A 233 6.96 9.87 -9.33
N SER A 234 6.21 8.82 -8.94
CA SER A 234 6.08 8.36 -7.56
C SER A 234 5.52 6.94 -7.47
N ASP A 235 5.46 6.39 -6.25
CA ASP A 235 4.83 5.11 -5.92
C ASP A 235 5.53 3.87 -6.49
N PRO A 236 6.81 3.67 -6.19
CA PRO A 236 7.54 2.53 -6.69
C PRO A 236 7.06 1.19 -6.10
N LYS A 237 6.98 0.19 -6.95
CA LYS A 237 6.96 -1.21 -6.55
C LYS A 237 8.05 -1.97 -7.27
N CYS A 238 8.57 -2.99 -6.62
CA CYS A 238 9.65 -3.80 -7.16
C CYS A 238 9.41 -5.29 -6.93
N TYR A 239 9.75 -6.12 -7.91
CA TYR A 239 9.67 -7.56 -7.81
C TYR A 239 10.72 -8.25 -8.69
N PHE A 240 11.42 -9.25 -8.16
CA PHE A 240 12.23 -10.19 -8.96
C PHE A 240 11.40 -11.43 -9.25
N ASP A 241 11.11 -11.68 -10.52
CA ASP A 241 10.40 -12.88 -10.93
C ASP A 241 11.36 -14.03 -11.22
N PRO A 242 11.34 -15.12 -10.42
CA PRO A 242 12.27 -16.22 -10.57
C PRO A 242 11.99 -17.08 -11.82
N GLN A 243 10.80 -17.06 -12.38
CA GLN A 243 10.39 -17.85 -13.55
C GLN A 243 10.98 -17.29 -14.84
N VAL A 244 10.82 -15.99 -15.08
CA VAL A 244 11.41 -15.32 -16.25
C VAL A 244 12.79 -14.72 -15.97
N ARG A 245 13.22 -14.75 -14.70
CA ARG A 245 14.50 -14.22 -14.20
C ARG A 245 14.69 -12.76 -14.62
N ARG A 246 13.68 -11.92 -14.25
CA ARG A 246 13.68 -10.50 -14.53
C ARG A 246 13.30 -9.70 -13.29
N TRP A 247 13.89 -8.54 -13.18
CA TRP A 247 13.54 -7.50 -12.22
C TRP A 247 12.52 -6.59 -12.86
N PHE A 248 11.43 -6.35 -12.14
CA PHE A 248 10.36 -5.45 -12.51
C PHE A 248 10.35 -4.29 -11.52
N VAL A 249 10.31 -3.06 -12.01
CA VAL A 249 10.07 -1.86 -11.22
C VAL A 249 8.92 -1.12 -11.86
N SER A 250 7.87 -0.86 -11.09
CA SER A 250 6.74 -0.04 -11.53
C SER A 250 6.78 1.32 -10.88
N GLU A 251 6.19 2.31 -11.55
CA GLU A 251 6.12 3.69 -11.12
C GLU A 251 4.88 4.34 -11.69
N LEU A 252 4.27 5.28 -10.97
CA LEU A 252 3.31 6.24 -11.50
C LEU A 252 4.06 7.37 -12.22
N MET A 253 3.54 7.83 -13.33
CA MET A 253 3.97 9.09 -13.94
C MET A 253 2.77 9.95 -14.27
N VAL A 254 2.85 11.23 -13.93
CA VAL A 254 1.96 12.24 -14.50
C VAL A 254 2.82 13.16 -15.37
N ASP A 255 2.46 13.23 -16.65
CA ASP A 255 3.12 14.10 -17.62
C ASP A 255 2.64 15.54 -17.41
N SER A 256 3.04 16.08 -16.27
CA SER A 256 2.85 17.48 -15.89
C SER A 256 4.18 18.19 -15.98
N GLY A 257 4.16 19.46 -16.23
CA GLY A 257 5.38 20.24 -16.25
C GLY A 257 5.22 21.56 -16.98
N THR A 258 6.28 22.36 -16.94
CA THR A 258 6.34 23.62 -17.67
C THR A 258 6.92 23.46 -19.09
N ASN A 259 7.33 22.25 -19.44
CA ASN A 259 7.89 21.96 -20.77
C ASN A 259 6.81 22.07 -21.86
N ALA A 260 7.16 22.66 -22.98
CA ALA A 260 6.28 22.69 -24.13
C ALA A 260 5.99 21.26 -24.60
N GLY A 261 4.75 20.81 -24.42
CA GLY A 261 4.32 19.46 -24.83
C GLY A 261 3.85 18.56 -23.69
N ALA A 262 3.89 19.02 -22.43
CA ALA A 262 3.26 18.29 -21.33
C ALA A 262 1.77 18.08 -21.61
N THR A 263 1.31 16.83 -21.48
CA THR A 263 -0.04 16.43 -21.89
C THR A 263 -1.04 16.43 -20.74
N GLY A 264 -0.55 16.45 -19.50
CA GLY A 264 -1.37 16.29 -18.28
C GLY A 264 -1.93 14.88 -18.13
N ARG A 265 -1.42 13.90 -18.87
CA ARG A 265 -1.88 12.51 -18.83
C ARG A 265 -1.16 11.73 -17.75
N SER A 266 -1.82 10.68 -17.26
CA SER A 266 -1.29 9.74 -16.29
C SER A 266 -0.88 8.44 -16.97
N PHE A 267 0.25 7.89 -16.55
CA PHE A 267 0.81 6.66 -17.10
C PHE A 267 1.28 5.74 -15.98
N ASN A 268 1.14 4.45 -16.18
CA ASN A 268 1.90 3.47 -15.44
C ASN A 268 3.19 3.16 -16.22
N LEU A 269 4.29 3.18 -15.51
CA LEU A 269 5.61 2.81 -16.01
C LEU A 269 5.98 1.41 -15.54
N LEU A 270 6.75 0.72 -16.36
CA LEU A 270 7.29 -0.60 -16.01
C LEU A 270 8.71 -0.74 -16.58
N ALA A 271 9.71 -0.73 -15.72
CA ALA A 271 11.08 -1.07 -16.07
C ALA A 271 11.28 -2.58 -15.91
N VAL A 272 11.79 -3.24 -16.94
CA VAL A 272 12.04 -4.69 -16.95
C VAL A 272 13.50 -4.93 -17.29
N SER A 273 14.23 -5.64 -16.42
CA SER A 273 15.64 -5.92 -16.65
C SER A 273 15.84 -6.80 -17.89
N GLN A 274 16.90 -6.53 -18.66
CA GLN A 274 17.23 -7.33 -19.84
C GLN A 274 17.84 -8.70 -19.47
N THR A 275 18.39 -8.80 -18.27
CA THR A 275 19.00 -10.01 -17.71
C THR A 275 18.50 -10.24 -16.27
N ASP A 276 19.05 -11.24 -15.61
CA ASP A 276 18.78 -11.53 -14.20
C ASP A 276 19.65 -10.72 -13.20
N HIS A 277 20.41 -9.74 -13.70
CA HIS A 277 21.25 -8.85 -12.91
C HIS A 277 20.64 -7.44 -12.88
N PRO A 278 20.27 -6.91 -11.69
CA PRO A 278 19.67 -5.58 -11.59
C PRO A 278 20.66 -4.42 -11.80
N THR A 279 21.96 -4.72 -11.85
CA THR A 279 23.01 -3.77 -12.25
C THR A 279 23.19 -3.68 -13.76
N GLY A 280 22.47 -4.50 -14.54
CA GLY A 280 22.44 -4.47 -15.99
C GLY A 280 21.42 -3.45 -16.55
N ALA A 281 21.20 -3.55 -17.86
CA ALA A 281 20.24 -2.66 -18.53
C ALA A 281 18.79 -3.09 -18.24
N PHE A 282 17.91 -2.08 -18.18
CA PHE A 282 16.47 -2.20 -18.14
C PHE A 282 15.86 -1.63 -19.41
N THR A 283 14.83 -2.27 -19.89
CA THR A 283 13.96 -1.71 -20.95
C THR A 283 12.75 -1.09 -20.29
N ILE A 284 12.43 0.14 -20.66
CA ILE A 284 11.38 0.95 -20.05
C ILE A 284 10.15 0.92 -20.94
N PHE A 285 9.03 0.58 -20.35
CA PHE A 285 7.72 0.56 -20.98
C PHE A 285 6.77 1.49 -20.26
N MET A 286 5.76 2.01 -20.96
CA MET A 286 4.67 2.77 -20.38
C MET A 286 3.34 2.47 -21.07
N TYR A 287 2.25 2.75 -20.37
CA TYR A 287 0.90 2.75 -20.93
C TYR A 287 0.04 3.77 -20.19
N ASP A 288 -0.92 4.32 -20.92
CA ASP A 288 -1.80 5.39 -20.47
C ASP A 288 -2.89 4.85 -19.52
N VAL A 289 -3.13 5.53 -18.41
CA VAL A 289 -4.15 5.22 -17.41
C VAL A 289 -5.05 6.43 -17.12
N THR A 290 -5.17 7.33 -18.07
CA THR A 290 -5.99 8.54 -17.95
C THR A 290 -7.49 8.24 -18.10
N ASP A 291 -7.83 7.14 -18.72
CA ASP A 291 -9.16 6.55 -18.88
C ASP A 291 -10.23 7.51 -19.43
N ASP A 292 -9.80 8.37 -20.37
CA ASP A 292 -10.61 9.36 -21.08
C ASP A 292 -11.06 8.92 -22.50
N GLY A 293 -10.86 7.64 -22.84
CA GLY A 293 -11.19 7.07 -24.13
C GLY A 293 -10.18 7.37 -25.25
N GLN A 294 -9.04 8.00 -24.93
CA GLN A 294 -7.97 8.26 -25.88
C GLN A 294 -6.83 7.24 -25.69
N ASN A 295 -5.93 7.15 -26.67
CA ASN A 295 -4.75 6.27 -26.65
C ASN A 295 -5.06 4.79 -26.35
N GLY A 296 -6.30 4.34 -26.58
CA GLY A 296 -6.72 2.98 -26.29
C GLY A 296 -7.15 2.72 -24.84
N THR A 297 -7.33 3.77 -24.04
CA THR A 297 -7.88 3.65 -22.67
C THR A 297 -9.40 3.46 -22.70
N PRO A 298 -10.00 2.92 -21.63
CA PRO A 298 -11.43 3.05 -21.41
C PRO A 298 -11.88 4.50 -21.33
N ASN A 299 -13.17 4.75 -21.34
CA ASN A 299 -13.74 6.09 -21.14
C ASN A 299 -14.62 6.08 -19.89
N HIS A 300 -14.05 6.48 -18.77
CA HIS A 300 -14.74 6.50 -17.49
C HIS A 300 -15.36 7.86 -17.19
N ALA A 301 -16.43 7.85 -16.41
CA ALA A 301 -17.12 9.08 -16.03
C ALA A 301 -16.22 9.96 -15.15
N GLY A 302 -16.13 11.25 -15.49
CA GLY A 302 -15.32 12.21 -14.73
C GLY A 302 -13.84 12.23 -15.04
N CYS A 303 -13.38 11.38 -15.99
CA CYS A 303 -12.01 11.45 -16.50
C CYS A 303 -11.88 12.55 -17.59
N PRO A 304 -10.68 13.15 -17.81
CA PRO A 304 -9.34 12.57 -17.56
C PRO A 304 -9.05 12.34 -16.08
N CYS A 305 -8.53 11.14 -15.79
CA CYS A 305 -8.23 10.68 -14.45
C CYS A 305 -6.73 10.43 -14.29
N PHE A 306 -6.31 10.19 -13.05
CA PHE A 306 -5.00 9.63 -12.84
C PHE A 306 -5.09 8.33 -12.02
N GLY A 307 -4.22 7.39 -12.34
CA GLY A 307 -4.12 6.10 -11.66
C GLY A 307 -3.07 6.18 -10.57
N ASP A 308 -3.53 6.36 -9.34
CA ASP A 308 -2.70 6.49 -8.14
C ASP A 308 -2.20 5.13 -7.66
N GLN A 309 -1.00 5.11 -7.08
CA GLN A 309 -0.42 3.97 -6.38
C GLN A 309 -0.41 2.67 -7.23
N PRO A 310 0.41 2.57 -8.28
CA PRO A 310 0.47 1.38 -9.14
C PRO A 310 1.04 0.18 -8.39
N LEU A 311 0.16 -0.65 -7.85
CA LEU A 311 0.49 -1.88 -7.15
C LEU A 311 0.96 -2.96 -8.14
N LEU A 312 1.85 -3.86 -7.73
CA LEU A 312 2.48 -4.85 -8.61
C LEU A 312 2.30 -6.27 -8.08
N GLY A 313 1.87 -7.18 -8.96
CA GLY A 313 1.79 -8.61 -8.69
C GLY A 313 2.09 -9.44 -9.93
N THR A 314 2.26 -10.74 -9.74
CA THR A 314 2.58 -11.66 -10.84
C THR A 314 2.03 -13.06 -10.60
N ASP A 315 1.48 -13.65 -11.66
CA ASP A 315 1.22 -15.08 -11.72
C ASP A 315 2.19 -15.78 -12.71
N ASN A 316 1.95 -17.03 -13.06
CA ASN A 316 2.78 -17.77 -14.02
C ASN A 316 2.74 -17.18 -15.44
N PHE A 317 1.76 -16.37 -15.78
CA PHE A 317 1.49 -15.93 -17.16
C PHE A 317 1.48 -14.42 -17.33
N GLY A 318 1.14 -13.68 -16.27
CA GLY A 318 0.96 -12.25 -16.29
C GLY A 318 1.83 -11.47 -15.30
N VAL A 319 2.04 -10.22 -15.63
CA VAL A 319 2.38 -9.13 -14.72
C VAL A 319 1.11 -8.31 -14.57
N PHE A 320 0.74 -8.02 -13.34
CA PHE A 320 -0.49 -7.29 -13.00
C PHE A 320 -0.13 -6.01 -12.28
N GLN A 321 -0.79 -4.94 -12.66
CA GLN A 321 -0.78 -3.70 -11.90
C GLN A 321 -2.21 -3.34 -11.50
N SER A 322 -2.37 -2.61 -10.41
CA SER A 322 -3.64 -2.07 -9.99
C SER A 322 -3.43 -0.65 -9.50
N THR A 323 -4.35 0.25 -9.84
CA THR A 323 -4.32 1.65 -9.42
C THR A 323 -5.63 2.06 -8.79
N ASN A 324 -5.63 3.13 -8.01
CA ASN A 324 -6.81 3.85 -7.56
C ASN A 324 -7.06 4.98 -8.55
N GLU A 325 -8.24 5.01 -9.17
CA GLU A 325 -8.56 5.98 -10.22
C GLU A 325 -9.24 7.22 -9.63
N TYR A 326 -8.57 8.36 -9.81
CA TYR A 326 -9.08 9.66 -9.36
C TYR A 326 -9.31 10.61 -10.53
N GLY A 327 -10.52 11.12 -10.65
CA GLY A 327 -10.83 12.27 -11.48
C GLY A 327 -10.66 13.58 -10.72
N ALA A 328 -10.87 14.71 -11.38
CA ALA A 328 -10.73 16.04 -10.77
C ALA A 328 -11.62 16.26 -9.52
N THR A 329 -12.75 15.60 -9.47
CA THR A 329 -13.75 15.74 -8.38
C THR A 329 -14.37 14.42 -7.96
N SER A 330 -13.88 13.29 -8.48
CA SER A 330 -14.46 11.96 -8.26
C SER A 330 -13.39 10.93 -7.96
N PHE A 331 -13.77 9.92 -7.21
CA PHE A 331 -13.05 8.67 -7.10
C PHE A 331 -13.86 7.60 -7.85
N ASN A 332 -13.23 6.90 -8.77
CA ASN A 332 -13.90 5.92 -9.63
C ASN A 332 -13.64 4.46 -9.22
N GLY A 333 -12.90 4.24 -8.14
CA GLY A 333 -12.53 2.90 -7.67
C GLY A 333 -11.18 2.43 -8.22
N ALA A 334 -10.85 1.17 -7.95
CA ALA A 334 -9.60 0.58 -8.40
C ALA A 334 -9.73 0.02 -9.82
N GLN A 335 -8.63 0.11 -10.58
CA GLN A 335 -8.46 -0.50 -11.90
C GLN A 335 -7.41 -1.59 -11.85
N ILE A 336 -7.50 -2.59 -12.71
CA ILE A 336 -6.51 -3.66 -12.84
C ILE A 336 -6.03 -3.73 -14.30
N TYR A 337 -4.73 -3.89 -14.47
CA TYR A 337 -4.05 -4.02 -15.75
C TYR A 337 -3.28 -5.33 -15.80
N ALA A 338 -3.31 -6.01 -16.95
CA ALA A 338 -2.62 -7.28 -17.13
C ALA A 338 -1.78 -7.29 -18.41
N ILE A 339 -0.55 -7.78 -18.31
CA ILE A 339 0.44 -7.84 -19.39
C ILE A 339 1.02 -9.26 -19.43
N SER A 340 1.26 -9.80 -20.63
CA SER A 340 1.91 -11.11 -20.77
C SER A 340 3.35 -11.08 -20.22
N LYS A 341 3.61 -11.85 -19.16
CA LYS A 341 4.91 -11.90 -18.49
C LYS A 341 6.03 -12.38 -19.42
N THR A 342 5.79 -13.43 -20.18
CA THR A 342 6.79 -13.99 -21.09
C THR A 342 7.08 -13.08 -22.28
N GLN A 343 6.05 -12.41 -22.81
CA GLN A 343 6.22 -11.49 -23.94
C GLN A 343 6.95 -10.21 -23.51
N ILE A 344 6.61 -9.63 -22.35
CA ILE A 344 7.30 -8.42 -21.89
C ILE A 344 8.76 -8.73 -21.52
N ALA A 345 9.05 -9.89 -20.92
CA ALA A 345 10.41 -10.32 -20.66
C ALA A 345 11.22 -10.54 -21.96
N ALA A 346 10.59 -11.04 -23.02
CA ALA A 346 11.21 -11.17 -24.33
C ALA A 346 11.44 -9.81 -25.00
N ALA A 347 10.46 -8.91 -24.92
CA ALA A 347 10.57 -7.54 -25.43
C ALA A 347 11.64 -6.74 -24.69
N ALA A 348 11.81 -6.97 -23.39
CA ALA A 348 12.88 -6.34 -22.62
C ALA A 348 14.27 -6.82 -23.07
N ALA A 349 14.42 -8.10 -23.38
CA ALA A 349 15.68 -8.68 -23.80
C ALA A 349 16.07 -8.39 -25.25
N SER A 350 15.11 -8.02 -26.11
CA SER A 350 15.35 -7.84 -27.54
C SER A 350 14.39 -6.84 -28.17
N ALA A 351 14.92 -5.76 -28.72
CA ALA A 351 14.15 -4.74 -29.46
C ALA A 351 13.41 -5.30 -30.70
N SER A 352 13.74 -6.50 -31.16
CA SER A 352 13.05 -7.14 -32.30
C SER A 352 11.86 -8.01 -31.87
N ALA A 353 11.69 -8.27 -30.57
CA ALA A 353 10.53 -9.00 -30.08
C ALA A 353 9.27 -8.12 -30.14
N PRO A 354 8.11 -8.70 -30.49
CA PRO A 354 6.87 -7.95 -30.49
C PRO A 354 6.51 -7.45 -29.08
N LEU A 355 5.98 -6.24 -29.00
CA LEU A 355 5.47 -5.71 -27.75
C LEU A 355 4.17 -6.43 -27.36
N PRO A 356 3.99 -6.79 -26.09
CA PRO A 356 2.71 -7.28 -25.60
C PRO A 356 1.68 -6.15 -25.57
N VAL A 357 0.43 -6.56 -25.43
CA VAL A 357 -0.66 -5.62 -25.15
C VAL A 357 -0.91 -5.53 -23.63
N VAL A 358 -1.51 -4.41 -23.22
CA VAL A 358 -2.06 -4.20 -21.89
C VAL A 358 -3.56 -4.47 -21.96
N VAL A 359 -4.06 -5.31 -21.07
CA VAL A 359 -5.49 -5.57 -20.92
C VAL A 359 -6.00 -4.79 -19.73
N HIS A 360 -6.87 -3.83 -19.97
CA HIS A 360 -7.59 -3.11 -18.91
C HIS A 360 -8.74 -3.98 -18.41
N ILE A 361 -8.80 -4.16 -17.10
CA ILE A 361 -9.86 -4.89 -16.40
C ILE A 361 -10.53 -3.89 -15.48
N ASP A 362 -11.70 -3.44 -15.87
CA ASP A 362 -12.41 -2.38 -15.19
C ASP A 362 -13.01 -2.88 -13.86
N ALA A 363 -12.26 -2.68 -12.77
CA ALA A 363 -12.67 -3.01 -11.43
C ALA A 363 -13.58 -1.93 -10.82
N SER A 364 -13.54 -0.69 -11.32
CA SER A 364 -14.38 0.42 -10.84
C SER A 364 -15.86 0.17 -11.02
N LEU A 365 -16.23 -0.63 -12.04
CA LEU A 365 -17.62 -1.02 -12.29
C LEU A 365 -18.10 -2.12 -11.34
N GLN A 366 -17.22 -2.69 -10.52
CA GLN A 366 -17.56 -3.73 -9.57
C GLN A 366 -17.97 -3.09 -8.25
N LEU A 367 -19.27 -2.87 -8.08
CA LEU A 367 -19.81 -2.43 -6.81
C LEU A 367 -19.76 -3.57 -5.81
N LEU A 368 -19.08 -3.36 -4.70
CA LEU A 368 -19.11 -4.27 -3.58
C LEU A 368 -20.54 -4.42 -3.04
N PRO A 369 -20.90 -5.53 -2.35
CA PRO A 369 -22.28 -5.84 -1.97
C PRO A 369 -23.03 -4.76 -1.17
N PHE A 370 -22.36 -3.77 -0.65
CA PHE A 370 -22.92 -2.64 0.10
C PHE A 370 -22.85 -1.32 -0.68
N GLY A 371 -22.57 -1.36 -2.00
CA GLY A 371 -22.55 -0.19 -2.87
C GLY A 371 -21.27 0.64 -2.83
N GLY A 372 -20.24 0.17 -2.11
CA GLY A 372 -18.93 0.80 -2.12
C GLY A 372 -18.15 0.50 -3.39
N LEU A 373 -17.30 1.43 -3.81
CA LEU A 373 -16.32 1.21 -4.86
C LEU A 373 -15.15 0.38 -4.33
N SER A 374 -14.52 -0.40 -5.20
CA SER A 374 -13.28 -1.09 -4.88
C SER A 374 -12.15 -0.08 -4.66
N TYR A 375 -11.23 -0.42 -3.75
CA TYR A 375 -10.13 0.46 -3.37
C TYR A 375 -8.89 -0.35 -3.04
N SER A 376 -7.72 0.06 -3.53
CA SER A 376 -6.42 -0.60 -3.31
C SER A 376 -6.52 -2.12 -3.42
N ILE A 377 -6.90 -2.60 -4.61
CA ILE A 377 -6.94 -4.04 -4.89
C ILE A 377 -5.50 -4.52 -5.05
N GLN A 378 -4.93 -5.10 -4.00
CA GLN A 378 -3.52 -5.52 -3.97
C GLN A 378 -3.31 -6.83 -4.73
N PRO A 379 -2.62 -6.83 -5.87
CA PRO A 379 -2.22 -8.05 -6.55
C PRO A 379 -1.17 -8.81 -5.72
N ALA A 380 -1.18 -10.12 -5.78
CA ALA A 380 -0.26 -10.93 -5.01
C ALA A 380 1.10 -11.07 -5.73
N THR A 381 2.17 -11.03 -4.94
CA THR A 381 3.48 -11.55 -5.36
C THR A 381 3.71 -12.92 -4.75
N SER A 382 4.76 -13.63 -5.18
CA SER A 382 5.16 -14.92 -4.62
C SER A 382 6.59 -14.88 -4.09
N PRO A 383 6.96 -15.76 -3.15
CA PRO A 383 8.36 -15.91 -2.72
C PRO A 383 9.31 -16.10 -3.89
N THR A 384 10.47 -15.43 -3.88
CA THR A 384 11.40 -15.42 -5.02
C THR A 384 12.43 -16.54 -5.00
N GLY A 385 12.73 -17.09 -3.85
CA GLY A 385 13.65 -18.21 -3.70
C GLY A 385 12.92 -19.55 -3.46
N GLY A 386 13.49 -20.65 -3.93
CA GLY A 386 12.94 -21.97 -3.63
C GLY A 386 12.17 -22.70 -4.74
N GLY A 387 12.30 -22.24 -5.98
CA GLY A 387 12.01 -23.11 -7.13
C GLY A 387 10.57 -23.12 -7.67
N GLY A 388 9.93 -22.01 -7.69
CA GLY A 388 8.67 -21.87 -8.43
C GLY A 388 7.68 -20.94 -7.76
N VAL A 389 6.86 -20.35 -8.57
CA VAL A 389 5.74 -19.52 -8.12
C VAL A 389 4.74 -20.43 -7.40
N SER A 390 4.32 -20.02 -6.24
CA SER A 390 3.42 -20.80 -5.36
C SER A 390 1.97 -20.77 -5.86
N GLU A 391 1.74 -21.12 -7.12
CA GLU A 391 0.47 -20.87 -7.77
C GLU A 391 -0.40 -22.08 -8.02
N PRO A 392 -1.72 -21.87 -8.11
CA PRO A 392 -2.56 -22.83 -8.78
C PRO A 392 -2.10 -22.97 -10.24
N GLU A 393 -1.87 -24.19 -10.72
CA GLU A 393 -1.52 -24.49 -12.13
C GLU A 393 -2.54 -23.96 -13.15
N SER A 394 -3.63 -23.38 -12.68
CA SER A 394 -4.81 -22.99 -13.45
C SER A 394 -4.69 -21.68 -14.23
N GLY A 395 -3.71 -20.83 -13.95
CA GLY A 395 -3.64 -19.47 -14.51
C GLY A 395 -4.67 -18.54 -13.87
N VAL A 396 -4.50 -18.30 -12.59
CA VAL A 396 -5.30 -17.39 -11.77
C VAL A 396 -4.36 -16.47 -11.02
N GLU A 397 -4.57 -15.18 -11.16
CA GLU A 397 -3.98 -14.19 -10.27
C GLU A 397 -4.97 -13.83 -9.18
N TYR A 398 -4.51 -13.80 -7.94
CA TYR A 398 -5.30 -13.45 -6.77
C TYR A 398 -4.91 -12.09 -6.20
N PHE A 399 -5.93 -11.43 -5.60
CA PHE A 399 -5.77 -10.13 -4.96
C PHE A 399 -6.55 -10.11 -3.65
N LEU A 400 -6.18 -9.19 -2.75
CA LEU A 400 -6.98 -8.82 -1.59
C LEU A 400 -7.26 -7.32 -1.58
N SER A 401 -8.40 -6.93 -1.00
CA SER A 401 -8.66 -5.54 -0.65
C SER A 401 -9.43 -5.44 0.67
N ALA A 402 -9.26 -4.32 1.38
CA ALA A 402 -10.20 -3.88 2.39
C ALA A 402 -11.52 -3.46 1.73
N LEU A 403 -12.55 -3.20 2.52
CA LEU A 403 -13.87 -2.79 2.02
C LEU A 403 -14.25 -1.38 2.44
N GLN A 404 -13.73 -0.92 3.57
CA GLN A 404 -14.01 0.38 4.14
C GLN A 404 -12.71 1.17 4.26
N PHE A 405 -12.76 2.43 3.85
CA PHE A 405 -11.72 3.43 4.03
C PHE A 405 -12.32 4.74 4.57
N ILE A 406 -13.45 4.63 5.28
CA ILE A 406 -14.16 5.71 5.93
C ILE A 406 -14.34 5.39 7.43
N ASP A 407 -14.62 6.37 8.24
CA ASP A 407 -14.70 6.36 9.73
C ASP A 407 -15.61 5.28 10.34
N THR A 408 -15.57 4.05 9.86
CA THR A 408 -16.36 2.94 10.39
C THR A 408 -15.51 1.69 10.47
N PHE A 409 -15.75 0.88 11.49
CA PHE A 409 -15.14 -0.45 11.56
C PHE A 409 -15.83 -1.41 10.58
N ASP A 410 -15.04 -2.30 9.98
CA ASP A 410 -15.51 -3.42 9.19
C ASP A 410 -14.91 -4.75 9.69
N ASN A 411 -15.56 -5.85 9.45
CA ASN A 411 -15.10 -7.20 9.74
C ASN A 411 -15.16 -8.12 8.52
N ARG A 412 -14.94 -7.54 7.36
CA ARG A 412 -14.96 -8.21 6.07
C ARG A 412 -13.82 -7.70 5.20
N ILE A 413 -13.30 -8.56 4.35
CA ILE A 413 -12.36 -8.23 3.29
C ILE A 413 -12.82 -8.84 1.98
N ALA A 414 -12.32 -8.36 0.85
CA ALA A 414 -12.59 -8.94 -0.46
C ALA A 414 -11.39 -9.74 -0.97
N VAL A 415 -11.68 -10.91 -1.50
CA VAL A 415 -10.77 -11.72 -2.31
C VAL A 415 -11.15 -11.54 -3.76
N TRP A 416 -10.18 -11.28 -4.62
CA TRP A 416 -10.39 -11.12 -6.06
C TRP A 416 -9.58 -12.16 -6.81
N ALA A 417 -10.04 -12.51 -8.01
CA ALA A 417 -9.33 -13.40 -8.92
C ALA A 417 -9.50 -12.95 -10.37
N VAL A 418 -8.37 -12.81 -11.06
CA VAL A 418 -8.33 -12.71 -12.52
C VAL A 418 -7.98 -14.10 -13.05
N THR A 419 -8.90 -14.71 -13.80
CA THR A 419 -8.75 -16.06 -14.33
C THR A 419 -8.47 -16.07 -15.83
N ASN A 420 -8.04 -17.24 -16.35
CA ASN A 420 -7.63 -17.45 -17.73
C ASN A 420 -6.40 -16.61 -18.14
N THR A 421 -5.49 -16.37 -17.19
CA THR A 421 -4.27 -15.55 -17.41
C THR A 421 -3.35 -16.17 -18.48
N ARG A 422 -3.43 -17.48 -18.71
CA ARG A 422 -2.79 -18.17 -19.86
C ARG A 422 -3.12 -17.53 -21.21
N SER A 423 -4.30 -16.88 -21.32
CA SER A 423 -4.71 -16.22 -22.57
C SER A 423 -3.89 -14.97 -22.88
N LEU A 424 -3.15 -14.41 -21.91
CA LEU A 424 -2.29 -13.23 -22.11
C LEU A 424 -1.23 -13.42 -23.19
N SER A 425 -0.79 -14.66 -23.41
CA SER A 425 0.17 -14.97 -24.48
C SER A 425 -0.44 -15.01 -25.90
N ARG A 426 -1.77 -14.83 -26.03
CA ARG A 426 -2.48 -14.84 -27.31
C ARG A 426 -2.65 -13.41 -27.86
N ASN A 427 -2.90 -13.30 -29.16
CA ASN A 427 -3.19 -12.01 -29.81
C ASN A 427 -4.50 -11.35 -29.32
N SER A 428 -5.39 -12.13 -28.76
CA SER A 428 -6.66 -11.67 -28.18
C SER A 428 -6.82 -12.32 -26.81
N PRO A 429 -6.28 -11.72 -25.76
CA PRO A 429 -6.48 -12.17 -24.39
C PRO A 429 -7.96 -12.14 -24.01
N SER A 430 -8.36 -13.05 -23.12
CA SER A 430 -9.74 -13.11 -22.61
C SER A 430 -9.67 -13.45 -21.12
N LEU A 431 -9.60 -12.44 -20.31
CA LEU A 431 -9.52 -12.54 -18.85
C LEU A 431 -10.92 -12.47 -18.22
N ARG A 432 -11.06 -12.91 -16.99
CA ARG A 432 -12.30 -12.78 -16.22
C ARG A 432 -11.97 -12.35 -14.80
N LEU A 433 -12.62 -11.30 -14.34
CA LEU A 433 -12.53 -10.83 -12.96
C LEU A 433 -13.69 -11.42 -12.15
N SER A 434 -13.40 -11.88 -10.95
CA SER A 434 -14.38 -12.32 -9.95
C SER A 434 -13.95 -11.84 -8.58
N PHE A 435 -14.92 -11.65 -7.68
CA PHE A 435 -14.61 -11.35 -6.28
C PHE A 435 -15.56 -12.08 -5.33
N ALA A 436 -15.10 -12.25 -4.09
CA ALA A 436 -15.90 -12.76 -2.99
C ALA A 436 -15.60 -11.95 -1.73
N VAL A 437 -16.65 -11.52 -1.04
CA VAL A 437 -16.50 -10.87 0.27
C VAL A 437 -16.56 -11.93 1.36
N ILE A 438 -15.60 -11.92 2.25
CA ILE A 438 -15.45 -12.91 3.32
C ILE A 438 -15.34 -12.22 4.68
N SER A 439 -15.82 -12.89 5.74
CA SER A 439 -15.69 -12.40 7.10
C SER A 439 -14.23 -12.47 7.57
N SER A 440 -13.81 -11.43 8.27
CA SER A 440 -12.50 -11.29 8.91
C SER A 440 -12.66 -10.82 10.37
N GLU A 441 -11.55 -10.62 11.05
CA GLU A 441 -11.55 -9.80 12.27
C GLU A 441 -11.81 -8.34 11.94
N THR A 442 -12.20 -7.57 12.97
CA THR A 442 -12.55 -6.15 12.82
C THR A 442 -11.31 -5.30 12.59
N TYR A 443 -11.41 -4.32 11.70
CA TYR A 443 -10.43 -3.26 11.45
C TYR A 443 -11.16 -1.96 11.16
N GLY A 444 -10.45 -0.83 11.15
CA GLY A 444 -11.05 0.47 10.81
C GLY A 444 -10.03 1.59 10.78
N GLN A 445 -10.47 2.74 10.31
CA GLN A 445 -9.66 3.92 10.05
C GLN A 445 -8.76 4.27 11.23
N PRO A 446 -7.42 4.30 11.06
CA PRO A 446 -6.50 4.73 12.10
C PRO A 446 -6.55 6.26 12.31
N ASN A 447 -6.09 6.72 13.46
CA ASN A 447 -5.82 8.13 13.74
C ASN A 447 -4.34 8.43 13.49
N PRO A 448 -3.91 9.69 13.34
CA PRO A 448 -2.49 10.04 13.29
C PRO A 448 -1.73 9.49 14.52
N ALA A 449 -0.50 9.04 14.30
CA ALA A 449 0.33 8.46 15.32
C ALA A 449 1.16 9.55 16.03
N VAL A 450 1.25 9.49 17.36
CA VAL A 450 2.17 10.36 18.12
C VAL A 450 3.60 9.87 17.95
N GLN A 451 4.55 10.78 18.06
CA GLN A 451 5.98 10.49 18.11
C GLN A 451 6.63 10.99 19.40
N LYS A 452 7.81 10.47 19.73
CA LYS A 452 8.59 10.92 20.85
C LYS A 452 9.07 12.34 20.61
N ALA A 453 8.88 13.21 21.61
CA ALA A 453 9.35 14.57 21.55
C ALA A 453 10.90 14.64 21.52
N GLY A 454 11.44 15.56 20.73
CA GLY A 454 12.86 15.81 20.59
C GLY A 454 13.15 17.19 20.03
N GLU A 455 14.29 17.35 19.40
CA GLU A 455 14.65 18.59 18.73
C GLU A 455 14.08 18.61 17.31
N PHE A 456 13.46 19.72 16.94
CA PHE A 456 12.95 20.01 15.60
C PHE A 456 13.71 21.19 15.00
N PRO A 457 14.93 21.01 14.49
CA PRO A 457 15.71 22.12 13.96
C PRO A 457 15.06 22.85 12.79
N LEU A 458 14.45 22.13 11.85
CA LEU A 458 13.70 22.74 10.75
C LEU A 458 12.46 23.45 11.28
N GLY A 459 11.63 22.75 12.05
CA GLY A 459 10.44 23.33 12.67
C GLY A 459 10.75 24.54 13.55
N THR A 460 11.82 24.48 14.35
CA THR A 460 12.29 25.63 15.14
C THR A 460 12.61 26.82 14.25
N SER A 461 13.25 26.60 13.10
CA SER A 461 13.57 27.68 12.14
C SER A 461 12.31 28.30 11.53
N LEU A 462 11.22 27.50 11.43
CA LEU A 462 9.93 27.90 10.90
C LEU A 462 8.97 28.42 11.99
N SER A 463 9.34 28.30 13.27
CA SER A 463 8.46 28.54 14.43
C SER A 463 7.19 27.67 14.37
N ASP A 464 7.36 26.42 14.00
CA ASP A 464 6.30 25.41 13.87
C ASP A 464 6.76 24.06 14.45
N THR A 465 5.85 23.10 14.63
CA THR A 465 6.16 21.75 15.16
C THR A 465 5.31 20.71 14.47
N GLU A 466 5.86 19.51 14.33
CA GLU A 466 5.18 18.30 13.88
C GLU A 466 5.07 17.32 15.05
N GLU A 467 3.87 17.14 15.56
CA GLU A 467 3.63 16.28 16.73
C GLU A 467 3.15 14.89 16.32
N PHE A 468 2.60 14.75 15.12
CA PHE A 468 1.94 13.56 14.63
C PHE A 468 2.48 13.10 13.29
N LEU A 469 2.42 11.78 13.09
CA LEU A 469 2.70 11.12 11.81
C LEU A 469 1.38 10.67 11.18
N ASN A 470 1.23 10.87 9.89
CA ASN A 470 0.11 10.33 9.13
C ASN A 470 0.20 8.80 9.08
N THR A 471 -0.90 8.13 9.35
CA THR A 471 -1.01 6.66 9.27
C THR A 471 -1.87 6.22 8.10
N ASN A 472 -2.20 7.15 7.19
CA ASN A 472 -3.06 6.94 6.04
C ASN A 472 -4.45 6.39 6.45
N ASP A 473 -4.93 5.38 5.75
CA ASP A 473 -6.22 4.73 5.98
C ASP A 473 -6.04 3.21 6.23
N ASP A 474 -7.12 2.48 6.28
CA ASP A 474 -7.17 1.04 6.48
C ASP A 474 -7.16 0.24 5.17
N ARG A 475 -6.53 0.79 4.10
CA ARG A 475 -6.35 0.07 2.83
C ARG A 475 -5.51 -1.19 3.00
N MET A 476 -5.75 -2.18 2.13
CA MET A 476 -4.91 -3.37 2.07
C MET A 476 -3.51 -2.98 1.60
N ASN A 477 -2.50 -3.33 2.38
CA ASN A 477 -1.10 -3.20 1.99
C ASN A 477 -0.62 -4.43 1.22
N GLN A 478 0.69 -4.53 0.97
CA GLN A 478 1.28 -5.58 0.15
C GLN A 478 0.72 -6.98 0.46
N VAL A 479 0.41 -7.74 -0.60
CA VAL A 479 -0.11 -9.10 -0.52
C VAL A 479 0.89 -10.08 -1.10
N VAL A 480 1.10 -11.20 -0.41
CA VAL A 480 1.92 -12.31 -0.87
C VAL A 480 1.11 -13.60 -0.90
N PHE A 481 1.24 -14.38 -1.98
CA PHE A 481 0.67 -15.72 -2.09
C PHE A 481 1.76 -16.77 -1.85
N ALA A 482 1.68 -17.44 -0.70
CA ALA A 482 2.69 -18.39 -0.26
C ALA A 482 2.03 -19.66 0.34
N GLY A 483 2.48 -20.83 -0.07
CA GLY A 483 1.95 -22.09 0.45
C GLY A 483 0.43 -22.28 0.27
N GLY A 484 -0.17 -21.66 -0.75
CA GLY A 484 -1.60 -21.70 -1.01
C GLY A 484 -2.46 -20.77 -0.14
N VAL A 485 -1.83 -19.76 0.50
CA VAL A 485 -2.49 -18.76 1.35
C VAL A 485 -2.05 -17.36 0.91
N LEU A 486 -3.00 -16.45 0.78
CA LEU A 486 -2.78 -15.02 0.59
C LEU A 486 -2.59 -14.37 1.96
N TYR A 487 -1.49 -13.65 2.15
CA TYR A 487 -1.22 -12.89 3.36
C TYR A 487 -1.22 -11.39 3.04
N GLY A 488 -1.97 -10.62 3.81
CA GLY A 488 -2.04 -9.17 3.69
C GLY A 488 -2.43 -8.54 5.03
N GLY A 489 -2.22 -7.25 5.16
CA GLY A 489 -2.52 -6.51 6.38
C GLY A 489 -2.97 -5.09 6.10
N VAL A 490 -3.64 -4.48 7.08
CA VAL A 490 -4.15 -3.12 7.04
C VAL A 490 -3.76 -2.37 8.30
N ASN A 491 -3.64 -1.05 8.23
CA ASN A 491 -3.64 -0.22 9.43
C ASN A 491 -5.01 -0.31 10.12
N SER A 492 -5.05 -0.18 11.42
CA SER A 492 -6.30 -0.19 12.15
C SER A 492 -6.24 0.61 13.44
N LEU A 493 -7.35 1.25 13.79
CA LEU A 493 -7.57 1.72 15.15
C LEU A 493 -7.87 0.51 16.02
N LEU A 494 -7.17 0.39 17.15
CA LEU A 494 -7.32 -0.70 18.12
C LEU A 494 -7.45 -0.13 19.53
N LYS A 495 -8.15 -0.86 20.39
CA LYS A 495 -8.18 -0.57 21.82
C LYS A 495 -7.27 -1.53 22.57
N VAL A 496 -6.13 -1.05 23.04
CA VAL A 496 -5.10 -1.83 23.72
C VAL A 496 -4.96 -1.37 25.16
N GLY A 497 -5.17 -2.29 26.11
CA GLY A 497 -5.12 -1.93 27.53
C GLY A 497 -6.15 -0.87 27.94
N GLY A 498 -7.20 -0.66 27.16
CA GLY A 498 -8.23 0.35 27.39
C GLY A 498 -7.99 1.71 26.72
N ALA A 499 -6.83 1.93 26.08
CA ALA A 499 -6.50 3.12 25.30
C ALA A 499 -6.62 2.85 23.80
N GLU A 500 -7.10 3.84 23.05
CA GLU A 500 -7.08 3.81 21.60
C GLU A 500 -5.67 4.09 21.08
N GLN A 501 -5.22 3.29 20.12
CA GLN A 501 -3.93 3.46 19.46
C GLN A 501 -3.91 2.80 18.10
N GLN A 502 -2.93 3.15 17.28
CA GLN A 502 -2.77 2.57 15.95
C GLN A 502 -2.13 1.19 16.07
N GLY A 503 -2.67 0.25 15.33
CA GLY A 503 -2.20 -1.10 15.24
C GLY A 503 -2.41 -1.68 13.85
N ILE A 504 -2.13 -2.95 13.70
CA ILE A 504 -2.24 -3.68 12.44
C ILE A 504 -3.22 -4.83 12.62
N ALA A 505 -4.16 -4.97 11.70
CA ALA A 505 -4.91 -6.21 11.49
C ALA A 505 -4.31 -6.93 10.28
N TRP A 506 -4.06 -8.25 10.40
CA TRP A 506 -3.48 -9.04 9.32
C TRP A 506 -4.27 -10.31 9.06
N PHE A 507 -4.28 -10.77 7.82
CA PHE A 507 -5.12 -11.85 7.35
C PHE A 507 -4.31 -12.87 6.55
N GLY A 508 -4.58 -14.15 6.78
CA GLY A 508 -4.16 -15.26 5.93
C GLY A 508 -5.40 -15.90 5.32
N VAL A 509 -5.57 -15.79 4.02
CA VAL A 509 -6.76 -16.20 3.29
C VAL A 509 -6.41 -17.35 2.34
N LYS A 510 -7.13 -18.46 2.46
CA LYS A 510 -7.03 -19.55 1.49
C LYS A 510 -8.09 -19.34 0.41
N PRO A 511 -7.70 -18.94 -0.80
CA PRO A 511 -8.62 -18.86 -1.93
C PRO A 511 -8.86 -20.24 -2.52
N SER A 512 -9.99 -20.40 -3.21
CA SER A 512 -10.28 -21.55 -4.07
C SER A 512 -11.11 -21.11 -5.27
N PHE A 513 -10.88 -21.72 -6.40
CA PHE A 513 -11.61 -21.42 -7.63
C PHE A 513 -11.91 -22.74 -8.36
N ASP A 514 -13.10 -23.29 -8.09
CA ASP A 514 -13.64 -24.40 -8.87
C ASP A 514 -14.55 -23.86 -9.97
N ASP A 515 -15.86 -23.77 -9.74
CA ASP A 515 -16.81 -23.11 -10.65
C ASP A 515 -16.96 -21.61 -10.35
N ARG A 516 -16.63 -21.19 -9.12
CA ARG A 516 -16.70 -19.83 -8.62
C ARG A 516 -15.56 -19.55 -7.65
N LEU A 517 -15.23 -18.27 -7.49
CA LEU A 517 -14.27 -17.84 -6.49
C LEU A 517 -14.87 -17.99 -5.09
N GLU A 518 -14.13 -18.62 -4.21
CA GLU A 518 -14.39 -18.68 -2.77
C GLU A 518 -13.12 -18.28 -2.01
N GLY A 519 -13.29 -17.82 -0.79
CA GLY A 519 -12.18 -17.50 0.11
C GLY A 519 -12.53 -17.88 1.55
N ARG A 520 -11.52 -18.23 2.32
CA ARG A 520 -11.67 -18.50 3.74
C ARG A 520 -10.48 -17.97 4.50
N VAL A 521 -10.73 -17.11 5.48
CA VAL A 521 -9.70 -16.70 6.45
C VAL A 521 -9.28 -17.95 7.24
N VAL A 522 -8.01 -18.29 7.15
CA VAL A 522 -7.40 -19.45 7.85
C VAL A 522 -6.45 -19.02 8.95
N ARG A 523 -6.00 -17.77 8.90
CA ARG A 523 -5.17 -17.09 9.89
C ARG A 523 -5.60 -15.64 9.96
N GLN A 524 -5.49 -15.04 11.11
CA GLN A 524 -5.65 -13.60 11.32
C GLN A 524 -5.15 -13.22 12.70
N GLY A 525 -4.91 -11.96 12.95
CA GLY A 525 -4.51 -11.45 14.23
C GLY A 525 -4.16 -9.98 14.19
N TYR A 526 -3.88 -9.43 15.35
CA TYR A 526 -3.47 -8.05 15.51
C TYR A 526 -1.99 -7.96 15.89
N VAL A 527 -1.32 -6.91 15.44
CA VAL A 527 -0.05 -6.46 16.00
C VAL A 527 -0.29 -5.12 16.69
N ALA A 528 0.03 -5.06 17.98
CA ALA A 528 -0.15 -3.88 18.81
C ALA A 528 0.91 -3.84 19.90
N VAL A 529 1.31 -2.65 20.33
CA VAL A 529 2.27 -2.42 21.40
C VAL A 529 1.68 -1.37 22.34
N ALA A 530 1.47 -1.72 23.61
CA ALA A 530 0.89 -0.79 24.58
C ALA A 530 1.73 0.48 24.70
N GLY A 531 1.11 1.64 24.51
CA GLY A 531 1.76 2.95 24.55
C GLY A 531 2.59 3.29 23.33
N ALA A 532 2.50 2.49 22.25
CA ALA A 532 3.14 2.81 20.96
C ALA A 532 2.18 2.53 19.81
N ASN A 533 2.40 3.20 18.68
CA ASN A 533 1.66 3.03 17.44
C ASN A 533 2.47 2.16 16.49
N VAL A 534 1.80 1.24 15.79
CA VAL A 534 2.41 0.43 14.72
C VAL A 534 1.52 0.53 13.48
N PHE A 535 2.11 0.81 12.32
CA PHE A 535 1.39 1.17 11.11
C PHE A 535 2.21 0.89 9.85
N PHE A 536 1.57 0.88 8.67
CA PHE A 536 2.12 0.51 7.36
C PHE A 536 2.71 -0.90 7.31
N PRO A 537 1.87 -1.94 7.52
CA PRO A 537 2.32 -3.32 7.49
C PRO A 537 2.76 -3.74 6.09
N SER A 538 3.82 -4.54 6.01
CA SER A 538 4.18 -5.29 4.82
C SER A 538 4.54 -6.72 5.20
N ILE A 539 3.95 -7.69 4.52
CA ILE A 539 4.07 -9.10 4.89
C ILE A 539 4.92 -9.83 3.86
N GLY A 540 6.05 -10.38 4.28
CA GLY A 540 6.87 -11.29 3.50
C GLY A 540 6.89 -12.67 4.13
N VAL A 541 6.40 -13.69 3.43
CA VAL A 541 6.28 -15.06 3.94
C VAL A 541 6.78 -16.02 2.87
N ASN A 542 7.52 -17.04 3.27
CA ASN A 542 7.91 -18.13 2.38
C ASN A 542 6.81 -19.21 2.28
N ASN A 543 7.02 -20.23 1.44
CA ASN A 543 6.04 -21.28 1.20
C ASN A 543 5.74 -22.18 2.40
N THR A 544 6.53 -22.11 3.47
CA THR A 544 6.28 -22.83 4.73
C THR A 544 5.48 -22.00 5.73
N GLY A 545 5.19 -20.74 5.39
CA GLY A 545 4.49 -19.80 6.28
C GLY A 545 5.42 -19.12 7.30
N ASN A 546 6.74 -19.21 7.10
CA ASN A 546 7.71 -18.46 7.90
C ASN A 546 8.01 -17.11 7.24
N GLY A 547 8.05 -16.06 8.02
CA GLY A 547 8.18 -14.72 7.46
C GLY A 547 8.19 -13.62 8.50
N VAL A 548 7.86 -12.41 8.06
CA VAL A 548 7.70 -11.24 8.91
C VAL A 548 6.47 -10.44 8.52
N ILE A 549 5.96 -9.68 9.47
CA ILE A 549 5.19 -8.45 9.25
C ILE A 549 6.11 -7.31 9.63
N ALA A 550 6.57 -6.54 8.64
CA ALA A 550 7.36 -5.33 8.84
C ALA A 550 6.44 -4.11 8.92
N PHE A 551 6.83 -3.09 9.65
CA PHE A 551 6.02 -1.89 9.87
C PHE A 551 6.84 -0.75 10.46
N SER A 552 6.28 0.45 10.47
CA SER A 552 6.77 1.60 11.23
C SER A 552 6.22 1.58 12.64
N MET A 553 7.01 2.01 13.62
CA MET A 553 6.63 2.12 15.02
C MET A 553 7.02 3.48 15.59
N SER A 554 6.10 4.13 16.29
CA SER A 554 6.34 5.40 16.99
C SER A 554 5.54 5.47 18.30
N GLY A 555 5.82 6.47 19.13
CA GLY A 555 5.07 6.67 20.38
C GLY A 555 5.78 7.68 21.28
N THR A 556 5.17 8.02 22.41
CA THR A 556 5.76 8.99 23.35
C THR A 556 7.15 8.59 23.87
N GLU A 557 7.45 7.28 23.86
CA GLU A 557 8.76 6.74 24.28
C GLU A 557 9.64 6.31 23.10
N TYR A 558 9.09 6.32 21.87
CA TYR A 558 9.77 5.84 20.67
C TYR A 558 9.80 6.90 19.58
N PHE A 559 11.00 7.24 19.12
CA PHE A 559 11.16 7.94 17.85
C PHE A 559 10.70 7.04 16.69
N PRO A 560 10.33 7.62 15.54
CA PRO A 560 9.88 6.83 14.39
C PRO A 560 10.93 5.82 13.96
N SER A 561 10.60 4.54 14.06
CA SER A 561 11.49 3.38 13.95
C SER A 561 10.97 2.35 12.96
N ALA A 562 11.85 1.66 12.27
CA ALA A 562 11.52 0.46 11.52
C ALA A 562 11.46 -0.74 12.47
N ALA A 563 10.38 -1.52 12.40
CA ALA A 563 10.15 -2.67 13.28
C ALA A 563 9.51 -3.85 12.54
N TYR A 564 9.48 -5.00 13.19
CA TYR A 564 8.85 -6.21 12.63
C TYR A 564 8.41 -7.18 13.72
N VAL A 565 7.50 -8.07 13.37
CA VAL A 565 7.22 -9.32 14.09
C VAL A 565 7.52 -10.51 13.20
N GLU A 566 8.04 -11.59 13.80
CA GLU A 566 8.23 -12.84 13.08
C GLU A 566 6.90 -13.58 12.90
N MET A 567 6.78 -14.26 11.77
CA MET A 567 5.73 -15.21 11.48
C MET A 567 6.31 -16.63 11.42
N VAL A 568 5.68 -17.57 12.10
CA VAL A 568 6.10 -18.98 12.10
C VAL A 568 4.89 -19.86 11.84
N ASN A 569 4.97 -20.70 10.80
CA ASN A 569 3.85 -21.51 10.33
C ASN A 569 2.58 -20.68 10.06
N GLY A 570 2.75 -19.47 9.53
CA GLY A 570 1.67 -18.55 9.18
C GLY A 570 1.00 -17.84 10.37
N ASN A 571 1.62 -17.81 11.55
CA ASN A 571 1.10 -17.07 12.72
C ASN A 571 2.14 -16.07 13.21
N SER A 572 1.72 -14.85 13.54
CA SER A 572 2.58 -13.84 14.15
C SER A 572 3.02 -14.24 15.56
N ARG A 573 4.25 -13.87 15.91
CA ARG A 573 4.79 -14.02 17.26
C ARG A 573 4.48 -12.78 18.11
N PRO A 574 4.39 -12.92 19.45
CA PRO A 574 4.05 -11.80 20.33
C PRO A 574 5.24 -10.88 20.65
N PHE A 575 6.30 -10.90 19.85
CA PHE A 575 7.48 -10.08 20.07
C PHE A 575 7.68 -9.12 18.89
N VAL A 576 7.69 -7.83 19.21
CA VAL A 576 8.08 -6.78 18.27
C VAL A 576 9.58 -6.55 18.35
N HIS A 577 10.26 -6.65 17.24
CA HIS A 577 11.70 -6.40 17.13
C HIS A 577 11.93 -5.07 16.44
N ILE A 578 12.77 -4.21 17.00
CA ILE A 578 13.19 -2.96 16.37
C ILE A 578 14.31 -3.28 15.39
N ALA A 579 14.06 -3.13 14.11
CA ALA A 579 15.03 -3.34 13.04
C ALA A 579 16.02 -2.16 12.97
N ALA A 580 15.51 -0.92 12.98
CA ALA A 580 16.30 0.29 13.05
C ALA A 580 15.60 1.28 13.99
N ALA A 581 16.27 1.60 15.09
CA ALA A 581 15.74 2.54 16.07
C ALA A 581 15.86 3.97 15.55
N GLY A 582 14.74 4.70 15.60
CA GLY A 582 14.73 6.13 15.40
C GLY A 582 15.60 6.85 16.43
N GLN A 583 16.28 7.91 16.03
CA GLN A 583 17.20 8.64 16.88
C GLN A 583 16.75 10.07 17.14
N ASP A 584 15.82 10.56 16.34
CA ASP A 584 15.24 11.89 16.41
C ASP A 584 13.75 11.83 16.03
N PRO A 585 12.93 12.85 16.33
CA PRO A 585 11.61 12.96 15.75
C PRO A 585 11.70 13.18 14.24
N GLU A 586 10.60 12.89 13.55
CA GLU A 586 10.38 13.37 12.20
C GLU A 586 10.36 14.91 12.25
N ASP A 587 11.10 15.55 11.35
CA ASP A 587 11.31 17.00 11.25
C ASP A 587 11.52 17.34 9.76
N GLY A 588 10.56 16.89 8.92
CA GLY A 588 10.56 17.10 7.49
C GLY A 588 9.95 18.43 7.09
N PHE A 589 9.10 18.43 6.09
CA PHE A 589 8.44 19.65 5.61
C PHE A 589 6.92 19.48 5.45
N SER A 590 6.43 18.25 5.29
CA SER A 590 5.05 18.01 4.87
C SER A 590 4.01 18.36 5.93
N GLY A 591 4.36 18.37 7.21
CA GLY A 591 3.51 18.79 8.33
C GLY A 591 3.59 20.26 8.67
N TYR A 592 4.59 21.00 8.17
CA TYR A 592 4.76 22.42 8.49
C TYR A 592 3.88 23.32 7.62
N LYS A 593 3.26 24.31 8.25
CA LYS A 593 2.33 25.26 7.59
C LYS A 593 2.93 26.00 6.40
N GLN A 594 4.24 26.24 6.43
CA GLN A 594 4.94 26.90 5.33
C GLN A 594 4.87 26.09 4.03
N PHE A 595 4.88 24.77 4.12
CA PHE A 595 4.89 23.86 2.97
C PHE A 595 3.49 23.30 2.68
N ALA A 596 2.79 22.84 3.70
CA ALA A 596 1.53 22.13 3.58
C ALA A 596 0.27 23.00 3.76
N GLY A 597 0.43 24.30 4.02
CA GLY A 597 -0.68 25.21 4.25
C GLY A 597 -1.21 25.12 5.68
N ALA A 598 -2.50 24.83 5.86
CA ALA A 598 -3.12 24.78 7.17
C ALA A 598 -3.23 23.35 7.73
N THR A 599 -2.19 22.55 7.62
CA THR A 599 -2.16 21.25 8.30
C THR A 599 -1.92 21.44 9.79
N ASP A 600 -2.39 20.49 10.58
CA ASP A 600 -2.40 20.57 12.04
C ASP A 600 -1.13 19.94 12.67
N GLY A 601 0.03 20.09 12.02
CA GLY A 601 1.29 19.49 12.50
C GLY A 601 1.34 17.97 12.31
N ILE A 602 0.72 17.46 11.25
CA ILE A 602 0.74 16.03 10.89
C ILE A 602 1.68 15.86 9.70
N ALA A 603 2.86 15.30 9.94
CA ALA A 603 3.81 14.98 8.89
C ALA A 603 3.33 13.81 8.03
N ARG A 604 3.62 13.85 6.74
CA ARG A 604 3.49 12.66 5.87
C ARG A 604 4.47 11.60 6.33
N TRP A 605 4.00 10.36 6.33
CA TRP A 605 4.81 9.20 6.67
C TRP A 605 4.42 8.05 5.74
N GLY A 606 5.35 7.25 5.24
CA GLY A 606 5.24 6.28 4.17
C GLY A 606 3.86 5.71 3.94
N ASP A 607 3.40 5.60 2.70
CA ASP A 607 2.10 5.00 2.43
C ASP A 607 2.14 3.48 2.50
N TYR A 608 3.36 2.92 2.49
CA TYR A 608 3.61 1.47 2.64
C TYR A 608 5.07 1.20 3.00
N SER A 609 5.30 0.03 3.56
CA SER A 609 6.59 -0.64 3.67
C SER A 609 6.71 -1.72 2.59
N ALA A 610 7.81 -2.47 2.54
CA ALA A 610 7.97 -3.57 1.61
C ALA A 610 8.55 -4.80 2.31
N ALA A 611 8.13 -5.99 1.88
CA ALA A 611 8.71 -7.25 2.35
C ALA A 611 8.69 -8.31 1.25
N VAL A 612 9.75 -9.11 1.15
CA VAL A 612 9.88 -10.17 0.15
C VAL A 612 10.64 -11.37 0.72
N ALA A 613 10.14 -12.57 0.46
CA ALA A 613 10.84 -13.80 0.81
C ALA A 613 11.75 -14.27 -0.34
N ASP A 614 13.06 -14.38 -0.08
CA ASP A 614 14.06 -14.97 -0.97
C ASP A 614 14.57 -16.27 -0.35
N GLY A 615 13.93 -17.38 -0.67
CA GLY A 615 14.13 -18.66 -0.01
C GLY A 615 13.73 -18.62 1.46
N GLU A 616 14.66 -18.95 2.34
CA GLU A 616 14.46 -18.89 3.80
C GLU A 616 14.76 -17.50 4.38
N ARG A 617 15.31 -16.59 3.58
CA ARG A 617 15.60 -15.23 4.01
C ARG A 617 14.44 -14.32 3.65
N ILE A 618 14.00 -13.54 4.63
CA ILE A 618 12.95 -12.55 4.44
C ILE A 618 13.58 -11.17 4.51
N TRP A 619 13.51 -10.45 3.39
CA TRP A 619 13.94 -9.07 3.26
C TRP A 619 12.76 -8.15 3.53
N PHE A 620 12.99 -7.01 4.17
CA PHE A 620 11.98 -5.99 4.39
C PHE A 620 12.61 -4.60 4.51
N ALA A 621 11.84 -3.60 4.15
CA ALA A 621 12.23 -2.20 4.25
C ALA A 621 11.09 -1.38 4.86
N SER A 622 11.45 -0.47 5.75
CA SER A 622 10.53 0.50 6.35
C SER A 622 11.24 1.82 6.56
N GLU A 623 10.47 2.88 6.54
CA GLU A 623 10.93 4.22 6.90
C GLU A 623 11.26 4.32 8.39
N TYR A 624 12.26 5.11 8.72
CA TYR A 624 12.63 5.49 10.08
C TYR A 624 13.39 6.82 10.08
N ILE A 625 13.57 7.42 11.23
CA ILE A 625 14.38 8.65 11.36
C ILE A 625 15.76 8.31 11.87
N PRO A 626 16.77 8.19 10.99
CA PRO A 626 18.15 8.07 11.42
C PRO A 626 18.64 9.37 12.03
N LYS A 627 19.76 9.32 12.74
CA LYS A 627 20.45 10.55 13.12
C LYS A 627 20.99 11.23 11.85
N ALA A 628 20.27 12.24 11.40
CA ALA A 628 20.48 12.85 10.10
C ALA A 628 21.88 13.49 9.95
N CYS A 629 22.51 13.85 11.07
CA CYS A 629 23.83 14.43 11.06
C CYS A 629 24.67 13.84 12.19
N PRO A 630 25.93 13.41 11.92
CA PRO A 630 26.86 13.18 13.00
C PRO A 630 26.94 14.48 13.81
N SER A 631 26.96 14.37 15.15
CA SER A 631 27.05 15.50 16.05
C SER A 631 28.08 16.48 15.50
N VAL A 632 27.60 17.61 14.97
CA VAL A 632 28.44 18.57 14.28
C VAL A 632 29.32 19.18 15.31
N SER A 633 30.61 18.97 15.17
CA SER A 633 31.59 19.90 15.75
C SER A 633 31.13 21.30 15.34
N SER A 634 31.01 22.20 16.30
CA SER A 634 30.42 23.54 16.26
C SER A 634 30.94 24.51 15.17
N THR A 635 31.57 24.02 14.13
CA THR A 635 32.23 24.80 13.08
C THR A 635 31.62 24.66 11.68
N THR A 636 30.63 23.81 11.49
CA THR A 636 29.87 23.72 10.21
C THR A 636 28.48 24.30 10.41
N THR A 637 28.21 25.45 9.89
CA THR A 637 26.93 26.12 9.82
C THR A 637 26.46 26.12 8.35
N PRO A 638 25.18 25.82 8.04
CA PRO A 638 24.10 25.49 8.97
C PRO A 638 24.12 24.02 9.41
N PRO A 639 23.49 23.66 10.52
CA PRO A 639 23.24 22.27 10.85
C PRO A 639 22.42 21.65 9.74
N CYS A 640 22.74 20.43 9.30
CA CYS A 640 22.14 19.82 8.11
C CYS A 640 20.61 19.61 8.23
N ARG A 641 20.10 19.44 9.45
CA ARG A 641 18.68 19.26 9.72
C ARG A 641 17.81 20.52 9.61
N THR A 642 18.41 21.71 9.48
CA THR A 642 17.65 22.95 9.29
C THR A 642 17.29 23.23 7.83
N VAL A 643 17.71 22.40 6.91
CA VAL A 643 17.59 22.66 5.48
C VAL A 643 16.98 21.51 4.68
N ASN A 644 16.88 20.32 5.25
CA ASN A 644 16.37 19.12 4.57
C ASN A 644 15.52 18.27 5.52
N ALA A 645 14.57 17.53 4.97
CA ALA A 645 13.89 16.46 5.67
C ALA A 645 14.88 15.39 6.17
N ASN A 646 14.49 14.65 7.19
CA ASN A 646 15.42 13.77 7.92
C ASN A 646 15.07 12.28 7.82
N TRP A 647 14.14 11.88 6.95
CA TRP A 647 13.80 10.48 6.78
C TRP A 647 14.94 9.66 6.16
N GLY A 648 14.95 8.41 6.48
CA GLY A 648 15.76 7.38 5.84
C GLY A 648 15.01 6.06 5.81
N THR A 649 15.49 5.14 5.00
CA THR A 649 14.96 3.77 4.93
C THR A 649 15.91 2.80 5.62
N SER A 650 15.35 1.78 6.27
CA SER A 650 16.07 0.63 6.79
C SER A 650 15.76 -0.58 5.94
N VAL A 651 16.78 -1.17 5.32
CA VAL A 651 16.67 -2.46 4.63
C VAL A 651 17.20 -3.54 5.56
N SER A 652 16.38 -4.54 5.82
CA SER A 652 16.66 -5.56 6.82
C SER A 652 16.37 -6.97 6.32
N ALA A 653 16.98 -7.96 6.92
CA ALA A 653 16.76 -9.37 6.62
C ALA A 653 16.82 -10.24 7.87
N VAL A 654 15.97 -11.26 7.89
CA VAL A 654 15.94 -12.29 8.94
C VAL A 654 15.80 -13.68 8.35
N HIS A 655 16.07 -14.68 9.19
CA HIS A 655 15.72 -16.09 8.96
C HIS A 655 14.77 -16.52 10.09
N PRO A 656 13.45 -16.35 9.93
CA PRO A 656 12.46 -16.62 10.97
C PRO A 656 12.34 -18.08 11.36
#